data_5968788045f41c4479552351352341e2
#
_entry.id   5968788045f41c4479552351352341e2
#
_cell.length_a   1.000
_cell.length_b   1.000
_cell.length_c   1.000
_cell.angle_alpha   90.00
_cell.angle_beta   90.00
_cell.angle_gamma   90.00
#
_symmetry.space_group_name_H-M   'P 1'
#
loop_
_entity.id
_entity.type
_entity.pdbx_description
1 polymer ?
#
loop_
_entity_poly.entity_id
_entity_poly.type
_entity_poly.pdbx_seq_one_letter_code
_entity_poly.pdbx_strand_id
1 'polypeptide(L)'
;MDKERFCLLLLEPGETYFEDFSGIWYQKGSKDRTQGRMKLCSRSVVFEPRDTALPLTKLPLQSCPYVVRSVSSLTDNIRDGIEIECKQVIQMFEGNILAPFTFLKTTRSFIFVPTYMDVERVLSLLGQLHRAASLPLQDHNNMVAAIIFSRQARFKFDPQWMEDFSEQIIFEETANKVSPLVVNPGRVVLTNSILYFQPFNNIEQTTVLKIKLCHIRKVIKRRFLLRHLGLEIECCHESSVPQVYFSLPNADQRDAFVDALHSQDLQLDDLRQGEMTLKWQNGVISNFEYISYLNSLADRSTNDLTQYPVFPWVITDYESENLDLKNPLIFRDLTKPVGALNNTRLQKLLDRFEEMDPPKFLYGSHYSAPGLVLFYLVRQHPHLMLCLQNGRFDHPDRMFNSVKDVWRNVNSNMSDFKELTPEFYDLEQEGKFCTNFNGINFGHRHDGRRVGDVELPPWAENSPKKFVAKMREALESETVSSNLNHWIDLIFGYKQTGEEALKAHNVFYPMCYEGTVDLENETDFGKRHAQEVQIMEFGQIPKKLFLVPHPPKRNLSPHPPLLVERKPDGQIEDQVKLFTMKTLECQDKVQRAHKDFVSNMTFSGDHLYSVGHDGCLKVFKTEGLVVERSATISSLPLSCCLVPPGATAVLSGSWDNKLYSYEMEFGRKFELLAAHEDAITCLQWQPGLLATGSWDCSVRLWSVCDATLGKQSLRGPQAYLCELPHENKVASISVQNNKLISGSAEEVTLWDLNSYSVLQNYTSHDGEVVSVQLDHEGRQALTCGTDNLIRLYDVSSGMEVFCKTLQQQPTHFAWNHNRLVIGTLDGLLLAWDLRQVKQISLVQAHTGAVTTVALNENADLVASGGNDRGVALWRFAQL
;
A
#
# COMPACT_ATOMS: atom_id res chain seq x y z
N MET A 1 21.54 31.29 14.51
CA MET A 1 20.29 31.02 15.27
C MET A 1 20.60 29.94 16.27
N ASP A 2 20.59 30.24 17.56
CA ASP A 2 20.78 29.22 18.59
C ASP A 2 19.62 28.23 18.53
N LYS A 3 19.88 26.98 18.09
CA LYS A 3 18.87 25.93 18.09
C LYS A 3 18.50 25.67 19.57
N GLU A 4 17.24 25.88 19.92
CA GLU A 4 16.72 25.41 21.19
C GLU A 4 16.97 23.89 21.29
N ARG A 5 17.56 23.45 22.39
CA ARG A 5 17.92 22.05 22.65
C ARG A 5 16.78 21.28 23.27
N PHE A 6 15.83 21.95 23.89
CA PHE A 6 14.65 21.34 24.45
C PHE A 6 13.65 21.02 23.32
N CYS A 7 13.14 19.81 23.32
CA CYS A 7 12.05 19.37 22.45
C CYS A 7 11.12 18.43 23.23
N LEU A 8 9.91 18.20 22.71
CA LEU A 8 8.92 17.35 23.37
C LEU A 8 9.39 15.88 23.50
N LEU A 9 10.36 15.46 22.69
CA LEU A 9 10.96 14.14 22.79
C LEU A 9 11.67 13.88 24.13
N LEU A 10 12.11 14.95 24.85
CA LEU A 10 12.77 14.83 26.16
C LEU A 10 11.80 14.63 27.34
N LEU A 11 10.50 14.67 27.06
CA LEU A 11 9.44 14.40 28.01
C LEU A 11 9.17 12.91 28.12
N GLU A 12 8.64 12.47 29.26
CA GLU A 12 8.21 11.09 29.45
C GLU A 12 6.89 10.83 28.69
N PRO A 13 6.59 9.57 28.31
CA PRO A 13 5.30 9.26 27.71
C PRO A 13 4.13 9.77 28.56
N GLY A 14 3.22 10.53 27.94
CA GLY A 14 2.11 11.17 28.63
C GLY A 14 2.45 12.40 29.48
N GLU A 15 3.70 12.87 29.47
CA GLU A 15 4.08 14.13 30.07
C GLU A 15 3.74 15.29 29.13
N THR A 16 3.13 16.36 29.67
CA THR A 16 2.69 17.53 28.89
C THR A 16 3.54 18.74 29.29
N TYR A 17 4.02 19.48 28.29
CA TYR A 17 4.63 20.80 28.49
C TYR A 17 3.54 21.86 28.59
N PHE A 18 3.73 22.81 29.52
CA PHE A 18 2.79 23.90 29.74
C PHE A 18 3.29 25.25 29.26
N GLU A 19 4.34 25.77 29.86
CA GLU A 19 4.92 27.09 29.54
C GLU A 19 6.34 27.20 30.07
N ASP A 20 7.05 28.26 29.67
CA ASP A 20 8.40 28.53 30.13
C ASP A 20 8.60 29.98 30.59
N PHE A 21 9.60 30.16 31.41
CA PHE A 21 9.93 31.43 32.00
C PHE A 21 11.43 31.72 31.91
N SER A 22 11.77 32.91 31.45
CA SER A 22 13.16 33.37 31.44
C SER A 22 13.60 33.78 32.85
N GLY A 23 14.83 33.41 33.24
CA GLY A 23 15.33 33.72 34.54
C GLY A 23 16.79 33.34 34.78
N ILE A 24 17.22 33.50 36.00
CA ILE A 24 18.54 33.12 36.49
C ILE A 24 18.37 31.87 37.35
N TRP A 25 19.17 30.87 37.05
CA TRP A 25 19.20 29.58 37.74
C TRP A 25 20.55 29.34 38.40
N TYR A 26 20.56 28.87 39.65
CA TYR A 26 21.77 28.45 40.32
C TYR A 26 21.50 27.41 41.42
N GLN A 27 22.50 26.59 41.70
CA GLN A 27 22.45 25.68 42.85
C GLN A 27 22.69 26.45 44.13
N LYS A 28 21.92 26.21 45.20
CA LYS A 28 22.07 26.84 46.51
C LYS A 28 23.48 26.57 47.03
N GLY A 29 24.19 27.67 47.42
CA GLY A 29 25.58 27.61 47.85
C GLY A 29 26.62 27.78 46.75
N SER A 30 26.25 27.71 45.46
CA SER A 30 27.13 27.99 44.32
C SER A 30 27.19 29.50 44.05
N LYS A 31 28.35 29.96 43.55
CA LYS A 31 28.50 31.32 43.01
C LYS A 31 28.12 31.44 41.55
N ASP A 32 28.01 30.27 40.85
CA ASP A 32 27.72 30.26 39.45
C ASP A 32 26.25 30.62 39.20
N ARG A 33 26.03 31.61 38.35
CA ARG A 33 24.72 32.12 37.97
C ARG A 33 24.51 31.86 36.49
N THR A 34 23.53 31.05 36.14
CA THR A 34 23.26 30.68 34.76
C THR A 34 21.95 31.31 34.29
N GLN A 35 22.02 32.08 33.22
CA GLN A 35 20.82 32.57 32.53
C GLN A 35 20.24 31.48 31.65
N GLY A 36 18.91 31.41 31.60
CA GLY A 36 18.23 30.41 30.76
C GLY A 36 16.72 30.50 30.89
N ARG A 37 16.07 29.41 30.47
CA ARG A 37 14.61 29.27 30.52
C ARG A 37 14.23 28.06 31.37
N MET A 38 13.34 28.27 32.33
CA MET A 38 12.73 27.22 33.11
C MET A 38 11.42 26.79 32.41
N LYS A 39 11.35 25.56 32.03
CA LYS A 39 10.20 24.95 31.31
C LYS A 39 9.40 24.09 32.28
N LEU A 40 8.09 24.37 32.40
CA LEU A 40 7.19 23.65 33.30
C LEU A 40 6.46 22.54 32.52
N CYS A 41 6.61 21.32 33.03
CA CYS A 41 5.98 20.15 32.51
C CYS A 41 5.12 19.46 33.59
N SER A 42 4.19 18.59 33.19
CA SER A 42 3.26 17.94 34.12
C SER A 42 3.96 17.08 35.19
N ARG A 43 5.14 16.51 34.85
CA ARG A 43 5.90 15.60 35.73
C ARG A 43 7.29 16.13 36.11
N SER A 44 7.78 17.15 35.41
CA SER A 44 9.13 17.65 35.61
C SER A 44 9.24 19.16 35.40
N VAL A 45 10.33 19.73 35.93
CA VAL A 45 10.83 21.06 35.57
C VAL A 45 12.12 20.87 34.77
N VAL A 46 12.23 21.50 33.60
CA VAL A 46 13.45 21.46 32.80
C VAL A 46 14.04 22.87 32.70
N PHE A 47 15.30 23.03 33.09
CA PHE A 47 16.04 24.27 32.90
C PHE A 47 16.94 24.14 31.67
N GLU A 48 16.77 25.04 30.72
CA GLU A 48 17.58 25.17 29.52
C GLU A 48 18.51 26.37 29.66
N PRO A 49 19.81 26.14 29.84
CA PRO A 49 20.79 27.21 29.90
C PRO A 49 20.91 27.94 28.57
N ARG A 50 21.13 29.28 28.62
CA ARG A 50 21.46 30.06 27.42
C ARG A 50 22.85 29.70 26.89
N ASP A 51 23.76 29.32 27.76
CA ASP A 51 25.07 28.78 27.39
C ASP A 51 24.91 27.33 26.92
N THR A 52 25.17 27.10 25.66
CA THR A 52 25.05 25.79 25.03
C THR A 52 26.13 24.79 25.46
N ALA A 53 27.18 25.24 26.14
CA ALA A 53 28.17 24.35 26.73
C ALA A 53 27.69 23.64 28.01
N LEU A 54 26.62 24.14 28.64
CA LEU A 54 26.06 23.58 29.88
C LEU A 54 24.92 22.58 29.52
N PRO A 55 24.78 21.46 30.26
CA PRO A 55 23.70 20.50 30.03
C PRO A 55 22.33 21.06 30.40
N LEU A 56 21.27 20.53 29.74
CA LEU A 56 19.90 20.70 30.21
C LEU A 56 19.75 20.01 31.57
N THR A 57 19.05 20.67 32.52
CA THR A 57 18.80 20.11 33.86
C THR A 57 17.31 19.78 34.01
N LYS A 58 16.96 18.50 34.13
CA LYS A 58 15.58 18.04 34.39
C LYS A 58 15.44 17.63 35.86
N LEU A 59 14.42 18.17 36.53
CA LEU A 59 14.05 17.87 37.90
C LEU A 59 12.69 17.15 37.90
N PRO A 60 12.61 15.82 38.16
CA PRO A 60 11.34 15.14 38.32
C PRO A 60 10.59 15.66 39.56
N LEU A 61 9.38 16.20 39.37
CA LEU A 61 8.58 16.80 40.46
C LEU A 61 8.26 15.82 41.59
N GLN A 62 8.08 14.53 41.25
CA GLN A 62 7.90 13.46 42.25
C GLN A 62 9.11 13.30 43.18
N SER A 63 10.31 13.68 42.72
CA SER A 63 11.54 13.62 43.48
C SER A 63 11.82 14.90 44.24
N CYS A 64 10.96 15.92 44.22
CA CYS A 64 11.11 17.21 44.86
C CYS A 64 10.36 17.23 46.19
N PRO A 65 11.02 17.23 47.35
CA PRO A 65 10.38 17.31 48.65
C PRO A 65 9.61 18.61 48.87
N TYR A 66 10.15 19.72 48.39
CA TYR A 66 9.47 20.99 48.48
C TYR A 66 9.78 21.95 47.32
N VAL A 67 8.83 22.84 47.08
CA VAL A 67 8.93 24.00 46.21
C VAL A 67 8.39 25.19 46.96
N VAL A 68 9.26 26.15 47.27
CA VAL A 68 8.92 27.28 48.15
C VAL A 68 9.44 28.61 47.61
N ARG A 69 8.80 29.71 48.05
CA ARG A 69 9.33 31.06 47.82
C ARG A 69 10.65 31.23 48.57
N SER A 70 11.63 31.80 47.93
CA SER A 70 12.94 32.09 48.52
C SER A 70 13.36 33.51 48.18
N VAL A 71 14.09 34.13 49.04
CA VAL A 71 14.65 35.47 48.81
C VAL A 71 16.10 35.31 48.39
N SER A 72 16.44 35.80 47.20
CA SER A 72 17.78 35.71 46.64
C SER A 72 18.46 37.06 46.60
N SER A 73 19.68 37.14 47.13
CA SER A 73 20.56 38.31 46.95
C SER A 73 21.38 38.12 45.68
N LEU A 74 20.93 38.74 44.59
CA LEU A 74 21.69 38.84 43.35
C LEU A 74 22.37 40.20 43.30
N THR A 75 23.72 40.24 43.50
CA THR A 75 24.44 41.51 43.50
C THR A 75 23.68 42.62 44.23
N ASP A 76 23.86 43.49 44.88
CA ASP A 76 23.18 44.52 45.64
C ASP A 76 21.65 44.69 45.62
N ASN A 77 20.93 43.83 44.91
CA ASN A 77 19.45 43.78 44.81
C ASN A 77 18.87 42.48 45.35
N ILE A 78 17.97 42.58 46.31
CA ILE A 78 17.16 41.45 46.80
C ILE A 78 16.04 41.19 45.80
N ARG A 79 15.98 39.98 45.27
CA ARG A 79 14.90 39.55 44.40
C ARG A 79 14.25 38.30 44.96
N ASP A 80 12.95 38.22 44.78
CA ASP A 80 12.19 37.00 45.07
C ASP A 80 12.52 35.90 44.04
N GLY A 81 12.67 34.68 44.51
CA GLY A 81 12.96 33.49 43.72
C GLY A 81 12.16 32.30 44.22
N ILE A 82 12.29 31.21 43.50
CA ILE A 82 11.68 29.91 43.81
C ILE A 82 12.79 28.94 44.13
N GLU A 83 12.77 28.36 45.31
CA GLU A 83 13.68 27.29 45.73
C GLU A 83 13.01 25.93 45.48
N ILE A 84 13.72 25.07 44.80
CA ILE A 84 13.31 23.69 44.44
C ILE A 84 14.39 22.76 44.99
N GLU A 85 14.03 21.91 45.95
CA GLU A 85 14.89 20.82 46.41
C GLU A 85 14.53 19.56 45.66
N CYS A 86 15.50 18.85 45.13
CA CYS A 86 15.28 17.63 44.39
C CYS A 86 16.28 16.54 44.79
N LYS A 87 15.78 15.31 45.01
CA LYS A 87 16.59 14.12 45.36
C LYS A 87 17.22 13.46 44.12
N GLN A 88 16.74 13.75 42.97
CA GLN A 88 17.24 13.22 41.69
C GLN A 88 17.30 14.34 40.66
N VAL A 89 18.47 14.52 40.08
CA VAL A 89 18.71 15.49 39.01
C VAL A 89 19.16 14.76 37.78
N ILE A 90 18.56 15.08 36.63
CA ILE A 90 18.91 14.48 35.33
C ILE A 90 19.58 15.58 34.51
N GLN A 91 20.81 15.34 34.08
CA GLN A 91 21.52 16.19 33.13
C GLN A 91 21.48 15.57 31.75
N MET A 92 21.09 16.36 30.75
CA MET A 92 20.88 15.90 29.37
C MET A 92 21.62 16.78 28.36
N PHE A 93 22.18 16.21 27.30
CA PHE A 93 22.84 16.93 26.19
C PHE A 93 23.96 17.88 26.67
N GLU A 94 24.97 17.32 27.33
CA GLU A 94 26.16 18.02 27.72
C GLU A 94 26.87 18.67 26.53
N GLY A 95 27.21 19.94 26.63
CA GLY A 95 27.96 20.68 25.60
C GLY A 95 27.31 20.70 24.23
N ASN A 96 26.00 20.66 24.13
CA ASN A 96 25.27 20.56 22.87
C ASN A 96 25.56 19.26 22.10
N ILE A 97 26.18 18.27 22.72
CA ILE A 97 26.51 16.97 22.17
C ILE A 97 25.38 15.99 22.48
N LEU A 98 25.07 15.13 21.54
CA LEU A 98 24.14 14.03 21.76
C LEU A 98 24.85 12.95 22.61
N ALA A 99 24.62 12.96 23.93
CA ALA A 99 25.23 12.05 24.89
C ALA A 99 24.19 11.37 25.77
N PRO A 100 24.50 10.19 26.36
CA PRO A 100 23.65 9.58 27.36
C PRO A 100 23.34 10.54 28.53
N PHE A 101 22.13 10.42 29.12
CA PHE A 101 21.73 11.27 30.25
C PHE A 101 22.44 10.84 31.52
N THR A 102 22.85 11.81 32.31
CA THR A 102 23.50 11.59 33.59
C THR A 102 22.49 11.72 34.74
N PHE A 103 22.33 10.66 35.53
CA PHE A 103 21.42 10.62 36.68
C PHE A 103 22.19 10.83 37.96
N LEU A 104 21.95 11.98 38.60
CA LEU A 104 22.58 12.33 39.86
C LEU A 104 21.60 12.08 41.02
N LYS A 105 21.85 11.05 41.83
CA LYS A 105 21.03 10.66 42.98
C LYS A 105 21.58 11.34 44.27
N THR A 106 21.65 12.66 44.26
CA THR A 106 22.09 13.45 45.38
C THR A 106 21.12 14.59 45.58
N THR A 107 20.70 14.83 46.84
CA THR A 107 19.79 15.93 47.14
C THR A 107 20.49 17.26 46.82
N ARG A 108 19.88 18.06 45.97
CA ARG A 108 20.36 19.38 45.57
C ARG A 108 19.23 20.38 45.65
N SER A 109 19.54 21.59 46.05
CA SER A 109 18.60 22.71 46.05
C SER A 109 19.01 23.73 45.01
N PHE A 110 18.03 24.12 44.19
CA PHE A 110 18.21 25.11 43.13
C PHE A 110 17.30 26.30 43.35
N ILE A 111 17.78 27.46 42.99
CA ILE A 111 17.02 28.71 43.07
C ILE A 111 16.83 29.26 41.66
N PHE A 112 15.58 29.51 41.29
CA PHE A 112 15.20 30.18 40.06
C PHE A 112 14.64 31.58 40.36
N VAL A 113 15.21 32.60 39.75
CA VAL A 113 14.78 33.99 39.85
C VAL A 113 14.21 34.44 38.50
N PRO A 114 12.89 34.58 38.35
CA PRO A 114 12.26 35.05 37.11
C PRO A 114 12.73 36.47 36.77
N THR A 115 12.94 36.79 35.51
CA THR A 115 13.41 38.09 35.05
C THR A 115 12.27 39.06 34.71
N TYR A 116 11.21 38.54 34.04
CA TYR A 116 10.14 39.36 33.45
C TYR A 116 8.74 39.04 33.99
N MET A 117 8.64 38.15 34.98
CA MET A 117 7.38 37.66 35.51
C MET A 117 7.37 37.74 37.04
N ASP A 118 6.16 37.89 37.60
CA ASP A 118 5.94 37.78 39.01
C ASP A 118 6.18 36.36 39.53
N VAL A 119 6.92 36.23 40.63
CA VAL A 119 7.21 34.94 41.27
C VAL A 119 5.93 34.22 41.69
N GLU A 120 4.90 34.93 42.16
CA GLU A 120 3.64 34.34 42.60
C GLU A 120 2.92 33.57 41.44
N ARG A 121 2.96 34.11 40.23
CA ARG A 121 2.36 33.41 39.07
C ARG A 121 3.08 32.11 38.75
N VAL A 122 4.40 32.13 38.72
CA VAL A 122 5.22 30.94 38.45
C VAL A 122 5.05 29.92 39.57
N LEU A 123 5.08 30.38 40.84
CA LEU A 123 4.94 29.54 42.02
C LEU A 123 3.55 28.91 42.13
N SER A 124 2.49 29.62 41.75
CA SER A 124 1.12 29.11 41.75
C SER A 124 0.98 27.92 40.78
N LEU A 125 1.48 28.06 39.54
CA LEU A 125 1.41 26.97 38.56
C LEU A 125 2.32 25.79 38.94
N LEU A 126 3.58 26.09 39.29
CA LEU A 126 4.53 25.06 39.71
C LEU A 126 4.06 24.32 40.97
N GLY A 127 3.46 25.04 41.94
CA GLY A 127 2.86 24.45 43.13
C GLY A 127 1.64 23.53 42.81
N GLN A 128 0.84 23.87 41.81
CA GLN A 128 -0.23 22.98 41.35
C GLN A 128 0.33 21.69 40.75
N LEU A 129 1.35 21.79 39.88
CA LEU A 129 2.00 20.65 39.26
C LEU A 129 2.77 19.78 40.27
N HIS A 130 3.43 20.41 41.23
CA HIS A 130 4.12 19.69 42.31
C HIS A 130 3.14 18.89 43.19
N ARG A 131 2.00 19.50 43.56
CA ARG A 131 0.93 18.78 44.28
C ARG A 131 0.37 17.63 43.44
N ALA A 132 0.11 17.87 42.16
CA ALA A 132 -0.31 16.83 41.27
C ALA A 132 0.69 15.66 41.21
N ALA A 133 1.99 15.94 41.10
CA ALA A 133 3.05 14.95 41.04
C ALA A 133 3.19 14.09 42.31
N SER A 134 2.68 14.57 43.46
CA SER A 134 2.69 13.85 44.75
C SER A 134 1.48 12.92 44.93
N LEU A 135 0.46 13.01 44.07
CA LEU A 135 -0.73 12.17 44.11
C LEU A 135 -0.52 10.77 43.51
N PRO A 136 -1.35 9.79 43.86
CA PRO A 136 -1.42 8.53 43.13
C PRO A 136 -1.62 8.77 41.64
N LEU A 137 -1.13 7.87 40.79
CA LEU A 137 -1.09 8.03 39.32
C LEU A 137 -2.44 8.43 38.71
N GLN A 138 -3.54 7.86 39.20
CA GLN A 138 -4.88 8.17 38.70
C GLN A 138 -5.31 9.61 39.01
N ASP A 139 -5.13 10.03 40.24
CA ASP A 139 -5.47 11.40 40.67
C ASP A 139 -4.54 12.44 40.04
N HIS A 140 -3.26 12.10 39.89
CA HIS A 140 -2.31 12.90 39.13
C HIS A 140 -2.82 13.16 37.71
N ASN A 141 -3.17 12.09 36.98
CA ASN A 141 -3.62 12.18 35.60
C ASN A 141 -4.94 12.97 35.50
N ASN A 142 -5.89 12.75 36.40
CA ASN A 142 -7.15 13.52 36.46
C ASN A 142 -6.90 15.02 36.68
N MET A 143 -6.01 15.36 37.59
CA MET A 143 -5.66 16.76 37.86
C MET A 143 -4.94 17.41 36.67
N VAL A 144 -4.00 16.71 36.06
CA VAL A 144 -3.30 17.19 34.85
C VAL A 144 -4.27 17.36 33.70
N ALA A 145 -5.17 16.38 33.46
CA ALA A 145 -6.20 16.47 32.44
C ALA A 145 -7.12 17.69 32.61
N ALA A 146 -7.53 18.00 33.86
CA ALA A 146 -8.34 19.19 34.17
C ALA A 146 -7.58 20.49 33.86
N ILE A 147 -6.29 20.56 34.17
CA ILE A 147 -5.43 21.72 33.84
C ILE A 147 -5.32 21.90 32.33
N ILE A 148 -5.07 20.80 31.60
CA ILE A 148 -4.97 20.77 30.13
C ILE A 148 -6.28 21.22 29.50
N PHE A 149 -7.41 20.63 29.90
CA PHE A 149 -8.74 20.98 29.40
C PHE A 149 -9.06 22.46 29.60
N SER A 150 -8.81 23.00 30.82
CA SER A 150 -9.02 24.42 31.11
C SER A 150 -8.17 25.35 30.22
N ARG A 151 -6.98 24.92 29.81
CA ARG A 151 -6.11 25.71 28.91
C ARG A 151 -6.56 25.59 27.45
N GLN A 152 -6.85 24.39 27.00
CA GLN A 152 -7.28 24.13 25.62
C GLN A 152 -8.62 24.80 25.30
N ALA A 153 -9.56 24.85 26.25
CA ALA A 153 -10.85 25.51 26.10
C ALA A 153 -10.71 27.04 25.86
N ARG A 154 -9.61 27.63 26.29
CA ARG A 154 -9.31 29.08 26.10
C ARG A 154 -8.51 29.36 24.84
N PHE A 155 -7.95 28.32 24.22
CA PHE A 155 -7.11 28.45 23.05
C PHE A 155 -7.99 28.45 21.77
N LYS A 156 -7.95 29.56 21.06
CA LYS A 156 -8.63 29.71 19.76
C LYS A 156 -7.60 29.89 18.68
N PHE A 157 -7.96 29.48 17.46
CA PHE A 157 -7.14 29.78 16.29
C PHE A 157 -7.07 31.30 16.11
N ASP A 158 -5.88 31.83 15.89
CA ASP A 158 -5.68 33.25 15.65
C ASP A 158 -5.79 33.53 14.15
N PRO A 159 -6.81 34.30 13.70
CA PRO A 159 -6.99 34.63 12.28
C PRO A 159 -5.81 35.39 11.66
N GLN A 160 -4.91 35.97 12.45
CA GLN A 160 -3.70 36.62 11.92
C GLN A 160 -2.75 35.64 11.21
N TRP A 161 -2.89 34.34 11.45
CA TRP A 161 -2.11 33.32 10.76
C TRP A 161 -2.59 33.01 9.34
N MET A 162 -3.81 33.44 8.97
CA MET A 162 -4.34 33.31 7.62
C MET A 162 -3.49 34.10 6.62
N GLU A 163 -3.29 33.55 5.44
CA GLU A 163 -2.46 34.19 4.40
C GLU A 163 -3.29 35.15 3.53
N ASP A 164 -4.59 34.89 3.39
CA ASP A 164 -5.51 35.66 2.58
C ASP A 164 -6.75 36.04 3.40
N PHE A 165 -7.21 37.28 3.24
CA PHE A 165 -8.47 37.80 3.86
C PHE A 165 -9.73 37.14 3.31
N SER A 166 -9.66 36.49 2.15
CA SER A 166 -10.77 35.74 1.53
C SER A 166 -10.92 34.33 2.10
N GLU A 167 -10.01 33.88 2.95
CA GLU A 167 -10.08 32.56 3.55
C GLU A 167 -11.28 32.42 4.48
N GLN A 168 -12.01 31.29 4.33
CA GLN A 168 -13.13 30.92 5.18
C GLN A 168 -12.83 29.60 5.87
N ILE A 169 -13.05 29.53 7.18
CA ILE A 169 -12.90 28.29 7.93
C ILE A 169 -14.05 27.34 7.57
N ILE A 170 -13.71 26.16 7.09
CA ILE A 170 -14.62 25.09 6.71
C ILE A 170 -14.70 24.04 7.82
N PHE A 171 -13.56 23.73 8.46
CA PHE A 171 -13.47 22.75 9.53
C PHE A 171 -12.47 23.19 10.56
N GLU A 172 -12.79 23.00 11.85
CA GLU A 172 -11.92 23.30 12.96
C GLU A 172 -12.12 22.25 14.06
N GLU A 173 -11.03 21.58 14.48
CA GLU A 173 -11.08 20.58 15.54
C GLU A 173 -9.74 20.46 16.27
N THR A 174 -9.77 19.91 17.48
CA THR A 174 -8.56 19.51 18.20
C THR A 174 -7.96 18.28 17.55
N ALA A 175 -6.63 18.25 17.40
CA ALA A 175 -5.90 17.13 16.83
C ALA A 175 -4.50 17.05 17.44
N ASN A 176 -3.92 15.86 17.40
CA ASN A 176 -2.52 15.69 17.75
C ASN A 176 -1.70 15.49 16.47
N LYS A 177 -0.60 16.23 16.32
CA LYS A 177 0.40 15.92 15.29
C LYS A 177 1.30 14.81 15.81
N VAL A 178 1.33 13.70 15.08
CA VAL A 178 2.12 12.50 15.41
C VAL A 178 3.44 12.54 14.65
N SER A 179 4.52 12.30 15.35
CA SER A 179 5.87 12.12 14.83
C SER A 179 6.58 11.04 15.65
N PRO A 180 7.73 10.50 15.21
CA PRO A 180 8.39 9.43 15.95
C PRO A 180 8.57 9.74 17.44
N LEU A 181 7.93 8.91 18.30
CA LEU A 181 7.90 9.04 19.78
C LEU A 181 7.29 10.34 20.33
N VAL A 182 6.73 11.21 19.50
CA VAL A 182 6.13 12.48 19.97
C VAL A 182 4.70 12.61 19.46
N VAL A 183 3.80 12.94 20.39
CA VAL A 183 2.42 13.33 20.11
C VAL A 183 2.27 14.78 20.55
N ASN A 184 2.13 15.69 19.59
CA ASN A 184 2.05 17.13 19.86
C ASN A 184 0.59 17.61 19.71
N PRO A 185 -0.10 17.94 20.82
CA PRO A 185 -1.48 18.38 20.78
C PRO A 185 -1.61 19.79 20.19
N GLY A 186 -2.65 20.02 19.42
CA GLY A 186 -2.92 21.29 18.78
C GLY A 186 -4.33 21.37 18.22
N ARG A 187 -4.51 22.28 17.30
CA ARG A 187 -5.76 22.51 16.59
C ARG A 187 -5.52 22.48 15.09
N VAL A 188 -6.30 21.69 14.39
CA VAL A 188 -6.34 21.66 12.94
C VAL A 188 -7.46 22.59 12.46
N VAL A 189 -7.16 23.41 11.44
CA VAL A 189 -8.10 24.34 10.82
C VAL A 189 -7.98 24.19 9.30
N LEU A 190 -9.07 23.87 8.64
CA LEU A 190 -9.17 23.79 7.20
C LEU A 190 -9.89 25.02 6.67
N THR A 191 -9.27 25.74 5.75
CA THR A 191 -9.91 26.82 4.98
C THR A 191 -10.15 26.37 3.53
N ASN A 192 -10.71 27.23 2.71
CA ASN A 192 -10.90 26.98 1.27
C ASN A 192 -9.60 26.92 0.45
N SER A 193 -8.43 27.21 1.04
CA SER A 193 -7.14 27.25 0.33
C SER A 193 -5.97 26.59 1.07
N ILE A 194 -6.00 26.61 2.40
CA ILE A 194 -4.88 26.17 3.25
C ILE A 194 -5.38 25.31 4.40
N LEU A 195 -4.61 24.29 4.71
CA LEU A 195 -4.71 23.50 5.93
C LEU A 195 -3.69 24.01 6.96
N TYR A 196 -4.18 24.42 8.13
CA TYR A 196 -3.39 24.91 9.26
C TYR A 196 -3.34 23.88 10.38
N PHE A 197 -2.19 23.80 11.06
CA PHE A 197 -2.09 23.15 12.36
C PHE A 197 -1.39 24.09 13.32
N GLN A 198 -2.08 24.46 14.40
CA GLN A 198 -1.57 25.30 15.46
C GLN A 198 -1.37 24.46 16.73
N PRO A 199 -0.12 24.13 17.13
CA PRO A 199 0.13 23.41 18.37
C PRO A 199 -0.29 24.25 19.59
N PHE A 200 -0.67 23.60 20.69
CA PHE A 200 -1.01 24.28 21.94
C PHE A 200 0.21 24.75 22.73
N ASN A 201 1.38 24.59 22.16
CA ASN A 201 2.66 25.03 22.73
C ASN A 201 3.49 25.77 21.67
N ASN A 202 4.60 26.39 22.13
CA ASN A 202 5.48 27.17 21.26
C ASN A 202 6.87 26.53 21.10
N ILE A 203 6.96 25.20 21.18
CA ILE A 203 8.26 24.50 21.15
C ILE A 203 8.76 24.29 19.73
N GLU A 204 7.85 24.10 18.78
CA GLU A 204 8.25 23.94 17.38
C GLU A 204 8.73 25.29 16.79
N GLN A 205 9.72 25.21 15.90
CA GLN A 205 10.28 26.42 15.25
C GLN A 205 9.24 27.14 14.39
N THR A 206 8.31 26.39 13.79
CA THR A 206 7.17 26.95 13.06
C THR A 206 5.97 27.02 13.99
N THR A 207 5.56 28.21 14.32
CA THR A 207 4.45 28.48 15.26
C THR A 207 3.13 27.89 14.76
N VAL A 208 2.90 27.88 13.43
CA VAL A 208 1.74 27.29 12.77
C VAL A 208 2.20 26.61 11.49
N LEU A 209 1.88 25.32 11.38
CA LEU A 209 2.10 24.57 10.15
C LEU A 209 1.08 25.00 9.11
N LYS A 210 1.50 25.22 7.87
CA LYS A 210 0.65 25.64 6.75
C LYS A 210 0.89 24.70 5.57
N ILE A 211 -0.20 24.15 5.02
CA ILE A 211 -0.18 23.28 3.84
C ILE A 211 -1.21 23.80 2.85
N LYS A 212 -0.76 24.25 1.68
CA LYS A 212 -1.67 24.65 0.60
C LYS A 212 -2.41 23.43 0.06
N LEU A 213 -3.70 23.55 -0.17
CA LEU A 213 -4.54 22.44 -0.64
C LEU A 213 -4.09 21.92 -2.01
N CYS A 214 -3.62 22.77 -2.91
CA CYS A 214 -3.06 22.36 -4.21
C CYS A 214 -1.79 21.49 -4.10
N HIS A 215 -1.11 21.48 -2.96
CA HIS A 215 0.05 20.63 -2.71
C HIS A 215 -0.31 19.24 -2.17
N ILE A 216 -1.54 19.03 -1.71
CA ILE A 216 -1.99 17.74 -1.17
C ILE A 216 -2.15 16.76 -2.33
N ARG A 217 -1.49 15.58 -2.21
CA ARG A 217 -1.54 14.50 -3.20
C ARG A 217 -2.26 13.28 -2.69
N LYS A 218 -2.15 12.98 -1.38
CA LYS A 218 -2.83 11.84 -0.78
C LYS A 218 -3.40 12.21 0.58
N VAL A 219 -4.58 11.68 0.87
CA VAL A 219 -5.27 11.75 2.15
C VAL A 219 -5.57 10.32 2.58
N ILE A 220 -4.86 9.82 3.60
CA ILE A 220 -4.85 8.41 3.95
C ILE A 220 -5.35 8.25 5.38
N LYS A 221 -6.46 7.53 5.55
CA LYS A 221 -6.95 7.12 6.88
C LYS A 221 -5.99 6.09 7.47
N ARG A 222 -5.58 6.28 8.72
CA ARG A 222 -4.64 5.42 9.45
C ARG A 222 -5.25 4.94 10.77
N ARG A 223 -4.70 3.86 11.31
CA ARG A 223 -4.91 3.48 12.71
C ARG A 223 -3.81 4.11 13.56
N PHE A 224 -4.17 4.66 14.70
CA PHE A 224 -3.25 5.11 15.73
C PHE A 224 -3.53 4.34 17.02
N LEU A 225 -2.52 3.65 17.57
CA LEU A 225 -2.64 2.74 18.71
C LEU A 225 -3.80 1.73 18.54
N LEU A 226 -3.83 1.05 17.40
CA LEU A 226 -4.86 0.08 16.96
C LEU A 226 -6.29 0.66 16.80
N ARG A 227 -6.48 1.97 16.93
CA ARG A 227 -7.77 2.67 16.77
C ARG A 227 -7.84 3.45 15.45
N HIS A 228 -9.02 3.59 14.90
CA HIS A 228 -9.26 4.32 13.65
C HIS A 228 -9.29 5.85 13.84
N LEU A 229 -8.22 6.43 14.38
CA LEU A 229 -8.11 7.84 14.73
C LEU A 229 -7.16 8.63 13.82
N GLY A 230 -6.29 7.94 13.09
CA GLY A 230 -5.21 8.55 12.33
C GLY A 230 -5.63 9.07 10.96
N LEU A 231 -4.99 10.14 10.54
CA LEU A 231 -5.08 10.71 9.20
C LEU A 231 -3.68 11.18 8.77
N GLU A 232 -3.18 10.66 7.68
CA GLU A 232 -1.90 11.09 7.11
C GLU A 232 -2.13 11.79 5.77
N ILE A 233 -1.45 12.91 5.58
CA ILE A 233 -1.52 13.73 4.37
C ILE A 233 -0.13 13.77 3.76
N GLU A 234 -0.01 13.33 2.51
CA GLU A 234 1.21 13.43 1.71
C GLU A 234 1.08 14.57 0.71
N CYS A 235 2.16 15.35 0.58
CA CYS A 235 2.21 16.52 -0.28
C CYS A 235 3.21 16.33 -1.43
N CYS A 236 3.10 17.16 -2.47
CA CYS A 236 4.06 17.20 -3.57
C CYS A 236 5.42 17.77 -3.12
N HIS A 237 6.45 17.60 -3.97
CA HIS A 237 7.81 18.06 -3.67
C HIS A 237 7.93 19.60 -3.50
N GLU A 238 6.98 20.39 -4.00
CA GLU A 238 6.96 21.85 -3.85
C GLU A 238 6.51 22.30 -2.46
N SER A 239 5.92 21.42 -1.68
CA SER A 239 5.51 21.70 -0.30
C SER A 239 6.72 21.72 0.62
N SER A 240 6.76 22.69 1.55
CA SER A 240 7.74 22.71 2.63
C SER A 240 7.56 21.55 3.63
N VAL A 241 6.41 20.88 3.57
CA VAL A 241 6.04 19.75 4.42
C VAL A 241 5.71 18.58 3.51
N PRO A 242 6.59 17.56 3.41
CA PRO A 242 6.37 16.42 2.51
C PRO A 242 5.21 15.53 2.98
N GLN A 243 5.06 15.38 4.31
CA GLN A 243 3.98 14.61 4.90
C GLN A 243 3.69 15.07 6.33
N VAL A 244 2.46 14.87 6.76
CA VAL A 244 2.02 15.12 8.14
C VAL A 244 1.03 14.06 8.59
N TYR A 245 1.15 13.63 9.84
CA TYR A 245 0.27 12.63 10.44
C TYR A 245 -0.47 13.24 11.63
N PHE A 246 -1.79 13.19 11.59
CA PHE A 246 -2.68 13.64 12.65
C PHE A 246 -3.40 12.48 13.32
N SER A 247 -3.62 12.58 14.63
CA SER A 247 -4.56 11.74 15.37
C SER A 247 -5.68 12.61 15.91
N LEU A 248 -6.92 12.25 15.57
CA LEU A 248 -8.11 12.96 16.01
C LEU A 248 -8.71 12.31 17.27
N PRO A 249 -9.60 12.98 18.02
CA PRO A 249 -10.14 12.46 19.27
C PRO A 249 -10.97 11.19 19.11
N ASN A 250 -11.71 11.05 18.00
CA ASN A 250 -12.55 9.90 17.68
C ASN A 250 -12.64 9.67 16.16
N ALA A 251 -13.20 8.52 15.77
CA ALA A 251 -13.33 8.14 14.37
C ALA A 251 -14.28 9.06 13.58
N ASP A 252 -15.37 9.51 14.19
CA ASP A 252 -16.36 10.37 13.54
C ASP A 252 -15.77 11.73 13.19
N GLN A 253 -14.98 12.34 14.08
CA GLN A 253 -14.29 13.60 13.82
C GLN A 253 -13.20 13.43 12.74
N ARG A 254 -12.49 12.28 12.74
CA ARG A 254 -11.55 11.97 11.65
C ARG A 254 -12.28 11.89 10.31
N ASP A 255 -13.40 11.19 10.26
CA ASP A 255 -14.15 11.01 9.01
C ASP A 255 -14.77 12.33 8.54
N ALA A 256 -15.33 13.13 9.45
CA ALA A 256 -15.79 14.49 9.13
C ALA A 256 -14.67 15.39 8.58
N PHE A 257 -13.45 15.26 9.10
CA PHE A 257 -12.31 16.01 8.58
C PHE A 257 -11.90 15.53 7.19
N VAL A 258 -11.91 14.22 6.92
CA VAL A 258 -11.65 13.65 5.60
C VAL A 258 -12.70 14.09 4.59
N ASP A 259 -13.98 14.07 4.96
CA ASP A 259 -15.06 14.53 4.10
C ASP A 259 -14.94 16.03 3.80
N ALA A 260 -14.57 16.84 4.79
CA ALA A 260 -14.29 18.26 4.60
C ALA A 260 -13.12 18.49 3.63
N LEU A 261 -12.04 17.69 3.71
CA LEU A 261 -10.93 17.73 2.75
C LEU A 261 -11.37 17.34 1.34
N HIS A 262 -12.10 16.21 1.20
CA HIS A 262 -12.60 15.76 -0.10
C HIS A 262 -13.63 16.68 -0.74
N SER A 263 -14.32 17.53 0.05
CA SER A 263 -15.21 18.55 -0.47
C SER A 263 -14.47 19.72 -1.14
N GLN A 264 -13.15 19.81 -0.95
CA GLN A 264 -12.30 20.79 -1.61
C GLN A 264 -11.78 20.24 -2.96
N ASP A 265 -11.41 21.14 -3.86
CA ASP A 265 -10.84 20.76 -5.17
C ASP A 265 -9.36 20.31 -5.00
N LEU A 266 -9.18 19.09 -4.50
CA LEU A 266 -7.87 18.49 -4.30
C LEU A 266 -7.42 17.75 -5.56
N GLN A 267 -6.15 17.87 -5.90
CA GLN A 267 -5.53 17.11 -6.98
C GLN A 267 -4.93 15.81 -6.42
N LEU A 268 -5.81 14.89 -5.98
CA LEU A 268 -5.37 13.63 -5.39
C LEU A 268 -4.89 12.64 -6.46
N ASP A 269 -3.84 11.88 -6.12
CA ASP A 269 -3.37 10.75 -6.91
C ASP A 269 -4.41 9.61 -6.82
N ASP A 270 -4.94 9.18 -7.97
CA ASP A 270 -5.89 8.05 -8.04
C ASP A 270 -5.10 6.72 -8.03
N LEU A 271 -4.84 6.20 -6.85
CA LEU A 271 -4.11 4.95 -6.63
C LEU A 271 -5.05 3.87 -6.08
N ARG A 272 -5.85 3.26 -6.95
CA ARG A 272 -6.70 2.12 -6.55
C ARG A 272 -5.86 0.87 -6.38
N GLN A 273 -6.17 0.09 -5.34
CA GLN A 273 -5.40 -1.12 -4.97
C GLN A 273 -5.26 -2.12 -6.14
N GLY A 274 -6.33 -2.37 -6.88
CA GLY A 274 -6.30 -3.28 -8.02
C GLY A 274 -5.38 -2.79 -9.14
N GLU A 275 -5.39 -1.49 -9.45
CA GLU A 275 -4.52 -0.93 -10.50
C GLU A 275 -3.03 -1.09 -10.15
N MET A 276 -2.65 -0.89 -8.89
CA MET A 276 -1.27 -1.05 -8.45
C MET A 276 -0.80 -2.51 -8.48
N THR A 277 -1.67 -3.45 -8.07
CA THR A 277 -1.38 -4.89 -8.17
C THR A 277 -1.15 -5.31 -9.62
N LEU A 278 -2.00 -4.86 -10.54
CA LEU A 278 -1.85 -5.14 -11.96
C LEU A 278 -0.58 -4.52 -12.57
N LYS A 279 -0.26 -3.26 -12.20
CA LYS A 279 1.00 -2.61 -12.62
C LYS A 279 2.22 -3.38 -12.12
N TRP A 280 2.19 -3.89 -10.89
CA TRP A 280 3.26 -4.72 -10.34
C TRP A 280 3.37 -6.06 -11.06
N GLN A 281 2.26 -6.76 -11.29
CA GLN A 281 2.25 -8.02 -12.05
C GLN A 281 2.84 -7.85 -13.45
N ASN A 282 2.54 -6.73 -14.10
CA ASN A 282 3.02 -6.41 -15.45
C ASN A 282 4.43 -5.78 -15.48
N GLY A 283 5.11 -5.66 -14.33
CA GLY A 283 6.47 -5.12 -14.25
C GLY A 283 6.58 -3.61 -14.53
N VAL A 284 5.48 -2.86 -14.44
CA VAL A 284 5.46 -1.39 -14.61
C VAL A 284 6.04 -0.70 -13.39
N ILE A 285 5.77 -1.24 -12.20
CA ILE A 285 6.36 -0.80 -10.94
C ILE A 285 7.25 -1.88 -10.36
N SER A 286 8.28 -1.45 -9.64
CA SER A 286 9.25 -2.32 -8.99
C SER A 286 8.66 -3.04 -7.76
N ASN A 287 9.34 -4.06 -7.26
CA ASN A 287 8.98 -4.72 -6.00
C ASN A 287 9.03 -3.75 -4.81
N PHE A 288 10.02 -2.87 -4.78
CA PHE A 288 10.15 -1.85 -3.74
C PHE A 288 8.96 -0.88 -3.73
N GLU A 289 8.58 -0.35 -4.89
CA GLU A 289 7.43 0.57 -5.00
C GLU A 289 6.14 -0.13 -4.59
N TYR A 290 5.98 -1.39 -4.98
CA TYR A 290 4.80 -2.16 -4.62
C TYR A 290 4.74 -2.47 -3.12
N ILE A 291 5.84 -2.91 -2.50
CA ILE A 291 5.91 -3.14 -1.05
C ILE A 291 5.69 -1.82 -0.29
N SER A 292 6.26 -0.70 -0.74
CA SER A 292 6.02 0.62 -0.17
C SER A 292 4.54 1.00 -0.22
N TYR A 293 3.89 0.74 -1.35
CA TYR A 293 2.46 0.96 -1.52
C TYR A 293 1.62 0.08 -0.57
N LEU A 294 1.92 -1.22 -0.47
CA LEU A 294 1.22 -2.13 0.46
C LEU A 294 1.41 -1.71 1.92
N ASN A 295 2.61 -1.30 2.31
CA ASN A 295 2.86 -0.74 3.64
C ASN A 295 1.96 0.46 3.89
N SER A 296 1.85 1.38 2.94
CA SER A 296 0.98 2.56 3.07
C SER A 296 -0.49 2.15 3.25
N LEU A 297 -1.02 1.22 2.46
CA LEU A 297 -2.39 0.71 2.61
C LEU A 297 -2.63 -0.01 3.95
N ALA A 298 -1.59 -0.66 4.47
CA ALA A 298 -1.64 -1.41 5.73
C ALA A 298 -1.37 -0.55 6.98
N ASP A 299 -1.62 0.75 6.91
CA ASP A 299 -1.47 1.75 7.97
C ASP A 299 -0.03 1.99 8.44
N ARG A 300 0.99 1.62 7.62
CA ARG A 300 2.39 1.85 7.95
C ARG A 300 2.82 3.28 7.60
N SER A 301 3.54 3.91 8.52
CA SER A 301 4.09 5.25 8.36
C SER A 301 5.44 5.38 9.06
N THR A 302 6.34 6.15 8.48
CA THR A 302 7.60 6.53 9.11
C THR A 302 7.42 7.50 10.30
N ASN A 303 6.24 8.09 10.42
CA ASN A 303 5.86 8.96 11.54
C ASN A 303 5.46 8.17 12.80
N ASP A 304 5.17 6.87 12.68
CA ASP A 304 4.81 6.00 13.82
C ASP A 304 5.76 4.80 13.88
N LEU A 305 6.66 4.78 14.85
CA LEU A 305 7.62 3.69 15.04
C LEU A 305 6.96 2.36 15.40
N THR A 306 5.73 2.37 15.91
CA THR A 306 4.98 1.15 16.23
C THR A 306 4.34 0.52 15.00
N GLN A 307 4.26 1.28 13.91
CA GLN A 307 3.71 0.92 12.61
C GLN A 307 4.70 1.28 11.49
N TYR A 308 5.99 1.11 11.73
CA TYR A 308 7.02 1.42 10.75
C TYR A 308 6.92 0.48 9.54
N PRO A 309 7.19 0.96 8.30
CA PRO A 309 7.16 0.12 7.11
C PRO A 309 8.10 -1.08 7.20
N VAL A 310 7.66 -2.22 6.69
CA VAL A 310 8.37 -3.50 6.78
C VAL A 310 8.79 -3.97 5.40
N PHE A 311 10.03 -4.43 5.29
CA PHE A 311 10.61 -5.01 4.09
C PHE A 311 11.24 -6.37 4.39
N PRO A 312 11.24 -7.33 3.44
CA PRO A 312 11.77 -8.66 3.67
C PRO A 312 13.30 -8.67 3.71
N TRP A 313 13.90 -9.54 4.49
CA TRP A 313 15.22 -10.08 4.16
C TRP A 313 15.08 -10.88 2.86
N VAL A 314 15.95 -10.67 1.88
CA VAL A 314 15.90 -11.40 0.60
C VAL A 314 17.16 -12.23 0.35
N ILE A 315 18.29 -11.82 0.90
CA ILE A 315 19.59 -12.49 0.77
C ILE A 315 19.90 -13.29 2.04
N THR A 316 20.55 -14.42 1.89
CA THR A 316 21.09 -15.24 3.00
C THR A 316 22.63 -15.22 3.07
N ASP A 317 23.28 -14.80 2.00
CA ASP A 317 24.75 -14.76 1.88
C ASP A 317 25.32 -13.37 2.17
N TYR A 318 25.83 -13.18 3.36
CA TYR A 318 26.52 -11.97 3.81
C TYR A 318 28.02 -12.21 4.05
N GLU A 319 28.60 -13.30 3.50
CA GLU A 319 29.99 -13.75 3.74
C GLU A 319 30.87 -13.78 2.49
N SER A 320 30.27 -14.06 1.33
CA SER A 320 30.99 -14.17 0.06
C SER A 320 31.58 -12.83 -0.40
N GLU A 321 32.69 -12.86 -1.11
CA GLU A 321 33.30 -11.68 -1.71
C GLU A 321 32.47 -11.14 -2.89
N ASN A 322 31.82 -12.06 -3.63
CA ASN A 322 30.97 -11.73 -4.77
C ASN A 322 29.58 -12.33 -4.59
N LEU A 323 28.56 -11.53 -4.81
CA LEU A 323 27.17 -11.94 -4.73
C LEU A 323 26.66 -12.31 -6.13
N ASP A 324 26.39 -13.61 -6.37
CA ASP A 324 25.82 -14.09 -7.62
C ASP A 324 24.28 -14.18 -7.53
N LEU A 325 23.60 -13.13 -7.99
CA LEU A 325 22.13 -13.06 -7.96
C LEU A 325 21.41 -14.04 -8.91
N LYS A 326 22.16 -14.81 -9.72
CA LYS A 326 21.59 -15.91 -10.52
C LYS A 326 21.50 -17.21 -9.75
N ASN A 327 22.22 -17.33 -8.63
CA ASN A 327 22.18 -18.53 -7.79
C ASN A 327 20.95 -18.47 -6.85
N PRO A 328 19.93 -19.34 -7.02
CA PRO A 328 18.74 -19.31 -6.18
C PRO A 328 19.01 -19.65 -4.70
N LEU A 329 20.14 -20.30 -4.38
CA LEU A 329 20.49 -20.73 -3.02
C LEU A 329 20.88 -19.57 -2.09
N ILE A 330 21.20 -18.40 -2.65
CA ILE A 330 21.53 -17.22 -1.86
C ILE A 330 20.29 -16.45 -1.38
N PHE A 331 19.10 -16.83 -1.86
CA PHE A 331 17.86 -16.17 -1.49
C PHE A 331 17.18 -16.87 -0.31
N ARG A 332 16.50 -16.07 0.49
CA ARG A 332 15.65 -16.54 1.60
C ARG A 332 14.40 -17.24 1.06
N ASP A 333 13.94 -18.25 1.77
CA ASP A 333 12.61 -18.85 1.58
C ASP A 333 11.52 -17.86 2.04
N LEU A 334 10.89 -17.17 1.09
CA LEU A 334 9.84 -16.18 1.32
C LEU A 334 8.48 -16.79 1.69
N THR A 335 8.34 -18.12 1.63
CA THR A 335 7.12 -18.82 2.06
C THR A 335 7.00 -18.92 3.58
N LYS A 336 8.08 -18.63 4.31
CA LYS A 336 8.18 -18.75 5.76
C LYS A 336 8.45 -17.41 6.43
N PRO A 337 7.85 -17.13 7.60
CA PRO A 337 8.27 -16.00 8.42
C PRO A 337 9.70 -16.19 8.91
N VAL A 338 10.38 -15.09 9.24
CA VAL A 338 11.77 -15.12 9.72
C VAL A 338 11.96 -16.11 10.87
N GLY A 339 11.01 -16.14 11.80
CA GLY A 339 11.04 -17.04 12.97
C GLY A 339 11.01 -18.53 12.62
N ALA A 340 10.50 -18.90 11.44
CA ALA A 340 10.36 -20.30 11.00
C ALA A 340 11.42 -20.75 9.99
N LEU A 341 12.42 -19.93 9.66
CA LEU A 341 13.47 -20.31 8.69
C LEU A 341 14.38 -21.42 9.22
N ASN A 342 14.72 -21.39 10.50
CA ASN A 342 15.55 -22.40 11.14
C ASN A 342 14.67 -23.47 11.81
N ASN A 343 14.69 -24.69 11.29
CA ASN A 343 13.86 -25.79 11.77
C ASN A 343 14.11 -26.13 13.24
N THR A 344 15.38 -26.11 13.71
CA THR A 344 15.72 -26.40 15.12
C THR A 344 15.14 -25.35 16.07
N ARG A 345 15.18 -24.06 15.66
CA ARG A 345 14.57 -22.98 16.42
C ARG A 345 13.05 -23.09 16.41
N LEU A 346 12.48 -23.35 15.24
CA LEU A 346 11.04 -23.50 15.08
C LEU A 346 10.49 -24.60 15.99
N GLN A 347 11.15 -25.76 16.07
CA GLN A 347 10.71 -26.85 16.95
C GLN A 347 10.66 -26.40 18.41
N LYS A 348 11.70 -25.71 18.91
CA LYS A 348 11.69 -25.16 20.28
C LYS A 348 10.58 -24.13 20.52
N LEU A 349 10.23 -23.33 19.50
CA LEU A 349 9.12 -22.39 19.59
C LEU A 349 7.76 -23.11 19.63
N LEU A 350 7.61 -24.18 18.86
CA LEU A 350 6.42 -25.03 18.86
C LEU A 350 6.28 -25.78 20.19
N ASP A 351 7.35 -26.37 20.73
CA ASP A 351 7.33 -27.03 22.03
C ASP A 351 6.86 -26.06 23.13
N ARG A 352 7.42 -24.83 23.14
CA ARG A 352 6.98 -23.75 24.03
C ARG A 352 5.52 -23.37 23.82
N PHE A 353 5.06 -23.29 22.56
CA PHE A 353 3.68 -22.93 22.21
C PHE A 353 2.69 -23.98 22.74
N GLU A 354 3.02 -25.28 22.68
CA GLU A 354 2.20 -26.34 23.22
C GLU A 354 2.06 -26.28 24.74
N GLU A 355 3.15 -25.97 25.46
CA GLU A 355 3.20 -25.87 26.91
C GLU A 355 2.57 -24.57 27.46
N MET A 356 2.33 -23.58 26.61
CA MET A 356 1.86 -22.24 27.00
C MET A 356 0.34 -22.24 27.29
N ASP A 357 -0.05 -21.64 28.42
CA ASP A 357 -1.46 -21.31 28.68
C ASP A 357 -2.00 -20.25 27.69
N PRO A 358 -3.30 -20.30 27.34
CA PRO A 358 -3.91 -19.26 26.49
C PRO A 358 -3.80 -17.85 27.10
N PRO A 359 -3.52 -16.83 26.30
CA PRO A 359 -3.37 -16.84 24.84
C PRO A 359 -2.01 -17.32 24.36
N LYS A 360 -2.00 -18.31 23.46
CA LYS A 360 -0.77 -18.91 22.91
C LYS A 360 -0.20 -18.04 21.76
N PHE A 361 1.11 -17.89 21.72
CA PHE A 361 1.82 -17.18 20.66
C PHE A 361 3.23 -17.75 20.42
N LEU A 362 3.74 -17.60 19.22
CA LEU A 362 5.11 -17.99 18.86
C LEU A 362 6.10 -16.85 19.13
N TYR A 363 5.73 -15.62 18.78
CA TYR A 363 6.61 -14.44 18.85
C TYR A 363 6.08 -13.41 19.85
N GLY A 364 6.92 -13.00 20.81
CA GLY A 364 6.53 -12.14 21.92
C GLY A 364 6.35 -10.66 21.57
N SER A 365 6.90 -10.19 20.43
CA SER A 365 6.73 -8.83 19.92
C SER A 365 6.72 -8.85 18.40
N HIS A 366 6.12 -7.84 17.80
CA HIS A 366 6.11 -7.68 16.36
C HIS A 366 7.43 -7.03 15.89
N TYR A 367 7.90 -7.36 14.69
CA TYR A 367 9.14 -6.82 14.11
C TYR A 367 9.12 -5.33 13.81
N SER A 368 7.99 -4.64 13.93
CA SER A 368 7.87 -3.18 13.91
C SER A 368 7.83 -2.55 15.31
N ALA A 369 8.22 -3.27 16.36
CA ALA A 369 8.40 -2.66 17.68
C ALA A 369 9.46 -1.54 17.62
N PRO A 370 9.24 -0.38 18.29
CA PRO A 370 10.13 0.77 18.18
C PRO A 370 11.59 0.47 18.47
N GLY A 371 11.87 -0.40 19.45
CA GLY A 371 13.22 -0.83 19.78
C GLY A 371 13.91 -1.59 18.65
N LEU A 372 13.17 -2.38 17.86
CA LEU A 372 13.71 -3.13 16.73
C LEU A 372 13.96 -2.23 15.52
N VAL A 373 13.10 -1.26 15.27
CA VAL A 373 13.29 -0.26 14.22
C VAL A 373 14.49 0.63 14.53
N LEU A 374 14.54 1.19 15.74
CA LEU A 374 15.63 2.07 16.17
C LEU A 374 16.97 1.32 16.35
N PHE A 375 16.94 -0.01 16.54
CA PHE A 375 18.15 -0.81 16.49
C PHE A 375 18.90 -0.61 15.16
N TYR A 376 18.20 -0.63 14.03
CA TYR A 376 18.81 -0.36 12.72
C TYR A 376 19.14 1.13 12.54
N LEU A 377 18.27 2.02 12.99
CA LEU A 377 18.34 3.46 12.70
C LEU A 377 19.06 4.27 13.78
N VAL A 378 19.73 3.62 14.74
CA VAL A 378 20.36 4.29 15.89
C VAL A 378 21.42 5.32 15.46
N ARG A 379 22.10 5.13 14.33
CA ARG A 379 23.10 6.10 13.81
C ARG A 379 22.47 7.30 13.13
N GLN A 380 21.31 7.09 12.53
CA GLN A 380 20.54 8.14 11.85
C GLN A 380 19.69 8.94 12.83
N HIS A 381 19.07 8.27 13.81
CA HIS A 381 18.18 8.85 14.81
C HIS A 381 18.58 8.50 16.24
N PRO A 382 19.83 8.82 16.67
CA PRO A 382 20.32 8.44 17.99
C PRO A 382 19.55 9.09 19.15
N HIS A 383 18.99 10.28 18.95
CA HIS A 383 18.14 10.97 19.92
C HIS A 383 16.85 10.20 20.24
N LEU A 384 16.24 9.53 19.25
CA LEU A 384 15.07 8.70 19.46
C LEU A 384 15.40 7.47 20.32
N MET A 385 16.56 6.84 20.09
CA MET A 385 17.01 5.72 20.92
C MET A 385 17.29 6.13 22.36
N LEU A 386 17.95 7.28 22.57
CA LEU A 386 18.18 7.81 23.92
C LEU A 386 16.87 8.04 24.68
N CYS A 387 15.86 8.59 24.01
CA CYS A 387 14.56 8.82 24.63
C CYS A 387 13.83 7.50 24.91
N LEU A 388 13.83 6.56 23.99
CA LEU A 388 13.21 5.25 24.18
C LEU A 388 13.84 4.45 25.32
N GLN A 389 15.16 4.56 25.52
CA GLN A 389 15.91 3.82 26.53
C GLN A 389 16.32 4.68 27.75
N ASN A 390 15.51 5.69 28.13
CA ASN A 390 15.76 6.51 29.31
C ASN A 390 17.16 7.13 29.34
N GLY A 391 17.59 7.70 28.23
CA GLY A 391 18.84 8.43 28.12
C GLY A 391 20.08 7.57 27.98
N ARG A 392 19.95 6.33 27.56
CA ARG A 392 21.08 5.41 27.37
C ARG A 392 21.06 4.79 25.99
N PHE A 393 22.23 4.49 25.46
CA PHE A 393 22.36 3.54 24.35
C PHE A 393 22.44 2.11 24.92
N ASP A 394 22.10 1.14 24.11
CA ASP A 394 22.27 -0.26 24.47
C ASP A 394 23.77 -0.62 24.65
N HIS A 395 24.04 -1.78 25.23
CA HIS A 395 25.41 -2.28 25.36
C HIS A 395 26.09 -2.37 23.99
N PRO A 396 27.34 -1.87 23.86
CA PRO A 396 28.04 -1.78 22.58
C PRO A 396 28.05 -3.08 21.75
N ASP A 397 28.13 -4.25 22.40
CA ASP A 397 28.09 -5.56 21.72
C ASP A 397 26.71 -5.94 21.18
N ARG A 398 25.63 -5.34 21.71
CA ARG A 398 24.25 -5.61 21.27
C ARG A 398 23.72 -4.60 20.27
N MET A 399 24.52 -3.60 19.92
CA MET A 399 24.15 -2.61 18.90
C MET A 399 24.25 -3.20 17.48
N PHE A 400 23.69 -2.49 16.50
CA PHE A 400 23.82 -2.86 15.08
C PHE A 400 25.28 -2.63 14.61
N ASN A 401 26.13 -3.64 14.79
CA ASN A 401 27.55 -3.58 14.48
C ASN A 401 27.91 -4.21 13.13
N SER A 402 27.19 -5.25 12.70
CA SER A 402 27.47 -6.01 11.49
C SER A 402 26.18 -6.56 10.89
N VAL A 403 25.99 -6.44 9.58
CA VAL A 403 24.84 -7.04 8.88
C VAL A 403 24.84 -8.55 8.97
N LYS A 404 26.02 -9.16 8.81
CA LYS A 404 26.25 -10.60 8.93
C LYS A 404 25.82 -11.14 10.30
N ASP A 405 26.25 -10.46 11.38
CA ASP A 405 25.91 -10.89 12.74
C ASP A 405 24.41 -10.75 13.03
N VAL A 406 23.75 -9.71 12.51
CA VAL A 406 22.31 -9.57 12.64
C VAL A 406 21.58 -10.68 11.91
N TRP A 407 21.97 -11.02 10.68
CA TRP A 407 21.37 -12.14 9.95
C TRP A 407 21.55 -13.49 10.70
N ARG A 408 22.71 -13.74 11.27
CA ARG A 408 22.93 -14.92 12.11
C ARG A 408 22.02 -14.94 13.34
N ASN A 409 21.89 -13.78 14.03
CA ASN A 409 21.03 -13.66 15.20
C ASN A 409 19.57 -13.87 14.83
N VAL A 410 19.10 -13.26 13.76
CA VAL A 410 17.74 -13.40 13.24
C VAL A 410 17.40 -14.87 12.91
N ASN A 411 18.38 -15.69 12.55
CA ASN A 411 18.20 -17.12 12.26
C ASN A 411 18.39 -18.05 13.47
N SER A 412 19.03 -17.60 14.56
CA SER A 412 19.39 -18.49 15.67
C SER A 412 18.81 -18.09 17.02
N ASN A 413 18.65 -16.79 17.28
CA ASN A 413 18.19 -16.29 18.56
C ASN A 413 16.67 -16.49 18.74
N MET A 414 16.26 -16.99 19.93
CA MET A 414 14.86 -17.27 20.27
C MET A 414 13.99 -16.02 20.44
N SER A 415 14.59 -14.83 20.52
CA SER A 415 13.89 -13.57 20.75
C SER A 415 14.12 -12.54 19.63
N ASP A 416 14.81 -12.91 18.55
CA ASP A 416 15.12 -12.00 17.45
C ASP A 416 14.43 -12.44 16.16
N PHE A 417 13.41 -11.68 15.75
CA PHE A 417 12.57 -11.96 14.59
C PHE A 417 12.47 -10.75 13.65
N LYS A 418 13.49 -9.87 13.65
CA LYS A 418 13.48 -8.64 12.87
C LYS A 418 13.41 -8.90 11.38
N GLU A 419 12.46 -8.26 10.72
CA GLU A 419 12.50 -7.98 9.29
C GLU A 419 13.30 -6.70 9.05
N LEU A 420 13.44 -6.27 7.82
CA LEU A 420 14.15 -5.06 7.44
C LEU A 420 13.23 -3.84 7.38
N THR A 421 13.85 -2.66 7.38
CA THR A 421 13.21 -1.38 7.16
C THR A 421 13.48 -0.87 5.73
N PRO A 422 12.72 0.11 5.21
CA PRO A 422 12.88 0.58 3.83
C PRO A 422 14.29 1.11 3.52
N GLU A 423 15.02 1.61 4.52
CA GLU A 423 16.37 2.18 4.36
C GLU A 423 17.38 1.19 3.78
N PHE A 424 17.17 -0.12 3.97
CA PHE A 424 18.01 -1.16 3.37
C PHE A 424 17.89 -1.24 1.84
N TYR A 425 16.86 -0.64 1.28
CA TYR A 425 16.54 -0.68 -0.15
C TYR A 425 16.40 0.70 -0.79
N ASP A 426 16.40 1.77 0.00
CA ASP A 426 16.22 3.13 -0.46
C ASP A 426 17.52 3.73 -1.01
N LEU A 427 17.58 3.84 -2.34
CA LEU A 427 18.76 4.37 -3.05
C LEU A 427 18.98 5.86 -2.77
N GLU A 428 17.96 6.62 -2.39
CA GLU A 428 18.07 8.07 -2.14
C GLU A 428 18.82 8.37 -0.83
N GLN A 429 18.67 7.49 0.15
CA GLN A 429 19.36 7.62 1.43
C GLN A 429 20.80 7.11 1.42
N GLU A 430 21.24 6.44 0.33
CA GLU A 430 22.61 5.98 0.10
C GLU A 430 23.23 5.19 1.27
N GLY A 431 22.40 4.56 2.11
CA GLY A 431 22.85 3.76 3.25
C GLY A 431 23.37 4.56 4.45
N LYS A 432 22.94 5.80 4.63
CA LYS A 432 23.32 6.69 5.77
C LYS A 432 23.15 6.04 7.13
N PHE A 433 22.15 5.17 7.31
CA PHE A 433 21.90 4.45 8.57
C PHE A 433 23.04 3.49 8.98
N CYS A 434 23.91 3.11 8.05
CA CYS A 434 25.10 2.30 8.33
C CYS A 434 26.30 3.12 8.81
N THR A 435 26.28 4.46 8.70
CA THR A 435 27.42 5.32 8.99
C THR A 435 27.22 6.17 10.24
N ASN A 436 28.23 6.25 11.08
CA ASN A 436 28.26 7.16 12.23
C ASN A 436 28.77 8.54 11.83
N PHE A 437 28.10 9.20 10.87
CA PHE A 437 28.52 10.49 10.33
C PHE A 437 28.52 11.62 11.36
N ASN A 438 27.75 11.51 12.46
CA ASN A 438 27.74 12.46 13.56
C ASN A 438 28.84 12.22 14.59
N GLY A 439 29.69 11.19 14.43
CA GLY A 439 30.77 10.87 15.35
C GLY A 439 30.32 10.52 16.78
N ILE A 440 29.12 9.98 16.93
CA ILE A 440 28.53 9.67 18.25
C ILE A 440 29.36 8.61 18.95
N ASN A 441 29.59 8.82 20.25
CA ASN A 441 30.26 7.84 21.09
C ASN A 441 29.29 6.77 21.59
N PHE A 442 29.26 5.61 20.93
CA PHE A 442 28.45 4.47 21.32
C PHE A 442 29.19 3.50 22.28
N GLY A 443 30.41 3.84 22.70
CA GLY A 443 31.23 3.01 23.58
C GLY A 443 32.12 2.01 22.84
N HIS A 444 32.69 1.05 23.63
CA HIS A 444 33.60 0.02 23.14
C HIS A 444 33.00 -1.37 23.35
N ARG A 445 33.15 -2.23 22.37
CA ARG A 445 32.79 -3.64 22.45
C ARG A 445 33.69 -4.38 23.44
N HIS A 446 33.29 -5.58 23.80
CA HIS A 446 34.07 -6.42 24.69
C HIS A 446 35.51 -6.73 24.13
N ASP A 447 35.65 -6.75 22.82
CA ASP A 447 36.94 -6.96 22.11
C ASP A 447 37.81 -5.69 22.07
N GLY A 448 37.38 -4.58 22.70
CA GLY A 448 38.10 -3.31 22.75
C GLY A 448 37.88 -2.42 21.53
N ARG A 449 37.18 -2.87 20.49
CA ARG A 449 36.87 -2.03 19.32
C ARG A 449 35.80 -1.00 19.65
N ARG A 450 36.01 0.23 19.18
CA ARG A 450 34.99 1.29 19.27
C ARG A 450 33.85 0.98 18.31
N VAL A 451 32.62 1.20 18.77
CA VAL A 451 31.45 1.16 17.88
C VAL A 451 31.45 2.37 16.98
N GLY A 452 31.65 2.13 15.67
CA GLY A 452 31.66 3.13 14.61
C GLY A 452 30.57 2.85 13.57
N ASP A 453 30.98 2.78 12.30
CA ASP A 453 30.14 2.37 11.18
C ASP A 453 29.75 0.90 11.27
N VAL A 454 28.68 0.51 10.57
CA VAL A 454 28.26 -0.89 10.47
C VAL A 454 29.22 -1.65 9.57
N GLU A 455 29.68 -2.81 10.01
CA GLU A 455 30.46 -3.75 9.20
C GLU A 455 29.56 -4.33 8.11
N LEU A 456 29.90 -4.02 6.86
CA LEU A 456 29.15 -4.46 5.68
C LEU A 456 29.69 -5.78 5.13
N PRO A 457 28.89 -6.54 4.37
CA PRO A 457 29.35 -7.76 3.71
C PRO A 457 30.49 -7.46 2.73
N PRO A 458 31.42 -8.42 2.46
CA PRO A 458 32.57 -8.21 1.58
C PRO A 458 32.15 -7.76 0.16
N TRP A 459 31.06 -8.31 -0.37
CA TRP A 459 30.54 -7.93 -1.68
C TRP A 459 30.07 -6.46 -1.80
N ALA A 460 29.89 -5.75 -0.68
CA ALA A 460 29.59 -4.31 -0.65
C ALA A 460 30.84 -3.44 -0.67
N GLU A 461 32.06 -4.00 -0.60
CA GLU A 461 33.34 -3.29 -0.64
C GLU A 461 33.42 -2.11 0.33
N ASN A 462 32.90 -2.28 1.56
CA ASN A 462 32.78 -1.24 2.59
C ASN A 462 32.04 0.05 2.15
N SER A 463 31.22 -0.02 1.12
CA SER A 463 30.45 1.11 0.61
C SER A 463 28.97 0.96 0.97
N PRO A 464 28.41 1.79 1.84
CA PRO A 464 26.97 1.79 2.16
C PRO A 464 26.09 1.95 0.92
N LYS A 465 26.48 2.79 -0.01
CA LYS A 465 25.79 2.98 -1.29
C LYS A 465 25.78 1.71 -2.14
N LYS A 466 26.91 1.00 -2.26
CA LYS A 466 26.97 -0.29 -2.96
C LYS A 466 26.15 -1.36 -2.23
N PHE A 467 26.17 -1.37 -0.89
CA PHE A 467 25.36 -2.26 -0.09
C PHE A 467 23.87 -2.12 -0.42
N VAL A 468 23.32 -0.91 -0.32
CA VAL A 468 21.90 -0.65 -0.60
C VAL A 468 21.56 -0.93 -2.07
N ALA A 469 22.47 -0.58 -3.00
CA ALA A 469 22.26 -0.86 -4.43
C ALA A 469 22.17 -2.38 -4.71
N LYS A 470 23.05 -3.20 -4.09
CA LYS A 470 23.00 -4.66 -4.21
C LYS A 470 21.78 -5.27 -3.55
N MET A 471 21.38 -4.78 -2.37
CA MET A 471 20.15 -5.18 -1.70
C MET A 471 18.94 -4.88 -2.60
N ARG A 472 18.89 -3.69 -3.22
CA ARG A 472 17.82 -3.31 -4.15
C ARG A 472 17.82 -4.21 -5.40
N GLU A 473 18.99 -4.48 -6.00
CA GLU A 473 19.12 -5.39 -7.14
C GLU A 473 18.61 -6.79 -6.80
N ALA A 474 18.92 -7.30 -5.60
CA ALA A 474 18.42 -8.58 -5.11
C ALA A 474 16.90 -8.60 -4.91
N LEU A 475 16.33 -7.52 -4.35
CA LEU A 475 14.87 -7.37 -4.19
C LEU A 475 14.14 -7.40 -5.54
N GLU A 476 14.73 -6.81 -6.58
CA GLU A 476 14.15 -6.76 -7.92
C GLU A 476 14.48 -7.99 -8.79
N SER A 477 15.24 -8.96 -8.26
CA SER A 477 15.60 -10.18 -8.98
C SER A 477 14.37 -11.01 -9.37
N GLU A 478 14.53 -11.84 -10.40
CA GLU A 478 13.47 -12.76 -10.85
C GLU A 478 13.08 -13.76 -9.76
N THR A 479 14.07 -14.28 -9.02
CA THR A 479 13.85 -15.22 -7.91
C THR A 479 12.97 -14.61 -6.80
N VAL A 480 13.23 -13.38 -6.41
CA VAL A 480 12.39 -12.68 -5.43
C VAL A 480 11.04 -12.32 -6.01
N SER A 481 11.01 -11.80 -7.24
CA SER A 481 9.78 -11.39 -7.92
C SER A 481 8.77 -12.52 -8.04
N SER A 482 9.22 -13.76 -8.34
CA SER A 482 8.34 -14.92 -8.48
C SER A 482 7.84 -15.51 -7.15
N ASN A 483 8.45 -15.13 -6.02
CA ASN A 483 8.09 -15.65 -4.69
C ASN A 483 7.58 -14.58 -3.71
N LEU A 484 7.58 -13.31 -4.10
CA LEU A 484 7.23 -12.19 -3.23
C LEU A 484 5.76 -12.24 -2.76
N ASN A 485 4.87 -12.79 -3.56
CA ASN A 485 3.46 -12.99 -3.21
C ASN A 485 3.31 -13.83 -1.93
N HIS A 486 4.17 -14.82 -1.68
CA HIS A 486 4.13 -15.62 -0.45
C HIS A 486 4.49 -14.81 0.79
N TRP A 487 5.48 -13.92 0.69
CA TRP A 487 5.81 -13.00 1.78
C TRP A 487 4.69 -11.98 2.02
N ILE A 488 4.07 -11.48 0.95
CA ILE A 488 2.89 -10.60 1.04
C ILE A 488 1.74 -11.30 1.78
N ASP A 489 1.51 -12.59 1.52
CA ASP A 489 0.50 -13.39 2.23
C ASP A 489 0.75 -13.48 3.74
N LEU A 490 2.02 -13.52 4.17
CA LEU A 490 2.40 -13.57 5.58
C LEU A 490 2.24 -12.21 6.28
N ILE A 491 2.58 -11.12 5.61
CA ILE A 491 2.68 -9.79 6.22
C ILE A 491 1.37 -8.99 6.07
N PHE A 492 0.73 -9.05 4.89
CA PHE A 492 -0.45 -8.25 4.54
C PHE A 492 -1.67 -9.11 4.18
N GLY A 493 -1.53 -10.43 4.15
CA GLY A 493 -2.52 -11.35 3.58
C GLY A 493 -3.17 -12.30 4.59
N TYR A 494 -3.81 -13.31 4.04
CA TYR A 494 -4.65 -14.27 4.76
C TYR A 494 -3.89 -15.12 5.79
N LYS A 495 -2.56 -15.27 5.64
CA LYS A 495 -1.69 -15.99 6.59
C LYS A 495 -1.29 -15.18 7.82
N GLN A 496 -1.93 -14.04 8.04
CA GLN A 496 -1.62 -13.15 9.16
C GLN A 496 -2.41 -13.52 10.43
N THR A 497 -3.59 -14.06 10.31
CA THR A 497 -4.48 -14.38 11.45
C THR A 497 -5.23 -15.71 11.22
N GLY A 498 -5.76 -16.29 12.30
CA GLY A 498 -6.59 -17.50 12.26
C GLY A 498 -5.81 -18.79 12.05
N GLU A 499 -6.47 -19.82 11.52
CA GLU A 499 -5.86 -21.14 11.29
C GLU A 499 -4.71 -21.12 10.28
N GLU A 500 -4.79 -20.26 9.28
CA GLU A 500 -3.75 -20.12 8.27
C GLU A 500 -2.47 -19.51 8.84
N ALA A 501 -2.58 -18.61 9.83
CA ALA A 501 -1.41 -18.10 10.56
C ALA A 501 -0.76 -19.21 11.42
N LEU A 502 -1.55 -20.09 12.03
CA LEU A 502 -1.03 -21.24 12.78
C LEU A 502 -0.28 -22.21 11.87
N LYS A 503 -0.85 -22.56 10.71
CA LYS A 503 -0.21 -23.41 9.70
C LYS A 503 1.09 -22.81 9.15
N ALA A 504 1.10 -21.48 8.99
CA ALA A 504 2.26 -20.74 8.52
C ALA A 504 3.29 -20.41 9.62
N HIS A 505 3.04 -20.79 10.88
CA HIS A 505 3.86 -20.45 12.05
C HIS A 505 4.07 -18.94 12.23
N ASN A 506 3.02 -18.12 11.96
CA ASN A 506 3.07 -16.66 11.92
C ASN A 506 2.17 -16.03 12.99
N VAL A 507 2.36 -16.43 14.27
CA VAL A 507 1.51 -16.02 15.40
C VAL A 507 2.29 -15.16 16.37
N PHE A 508 1.86 -13.90 16.52
CA PHE A 508 2.46 -12.92 17.42
C PHE A 508 1.68 -12.77 18.72
N TYR A 509 2.25 -12.00 19.65
CA TYR A 509 1.61 -11.67 20.92
C TYR A 509 0.26 -10.97 20.68
N PRO A 510 -0.80 -11.33 21.43
CA PRO A 510 -2.16 -10.85 21.17
C PRO A 510 -2.31 -9.32 21.11
N MET A 511 -1.60 -8.58 21.95
CA MET A 511 -1.67 -7.12 21.98
C MET A 511 -1.15 -6.43 20.71
N CYS A 512 -0.52 -7.18 19.79
CA CYS A 512 -0.12 -6.67 18.50
C CYS A 512 -1.27 -6.62 17.48
N TYR A 513 -2.38 -7.32 17.77
CA TYR A 513 -3.52 -7.44 16.84
C TYR A 513 -4.63 -6.44 17.17
N GLU A 514 -5.27 -5.93 16.14
CA GLU A 514 -6.49 -5.12 16.26
C GLU A 514 -7.63 -5.92 16.90
N GLY A 515 -8.42 -5.25 17.73
CA GLY A 515 -9.61 -5.85 18.38
C GLY A 515 -9.31 -6.75 19.58
N THR A 516 -8.05 -6.95 19.98
CA THR A 516 -7.71 -7.73 21.19
C THR A 516 -7.83 -6.93 22.47
N VAL A 517 -7.80 -5.60 22.38
CA VAL A 517 -7.94 -4.68 23.51
C VAL A 517 -8.99 -3.63 23.16
N ASP A 518 -9.98 -3.47 24.02
CA ASP A 518 -11.00 -2.43 23.88
C ASP A 518 -10.57 -1.17 24.65
N LEU A 519 -9.77 -0.33 23.97
CA LEU A 519 -9.31 0.95 24.53
C LEU A 519 -10.41 2.01 24.55
N GLU A 520 -11.47 1.88 23.76
CA GLU A 520 -12.53 2.89 23.66
C GLU A 520 -13.47 2.83 24.84
N ASN A 521 -13.81 1.62 25.30
CA ASN A 521 -14.71 1.39 26.41
C ASN A 521 -13.99 1.22 27.77
N GLU A 522 -12.63 1.22 27.77
CA GLU A 522 -11.88 1.14 29.05
C GLU A 522 -12.02 2.46 29.83
N THR A 523 -12.71 2.40 30.95
CA THR A 523 -13.00 3.55 31.82
C THR A 523 -11.89 3.84 32.83
N ASP A 524 -11.09 2.82 33.19
CA ASP A 524 -9.93 3.00 34.04
C ASP A 524 -8.77 3.60 33.25
N PHE A 525 -8.52 4.88 33.51
CA PHE A 525 -7.44 5.62 32.84
C PHE A 525 -6.05 4.99 33.05
N GLY A 526 -5.78 4.45 34.24
CA GLY A 526 -4.48 3.80 34.53
C GLY A 526 -4.28 2.53 33.71
N LYS A 527 -5.32 1.70 33.61
CA LYS A 527 -5.31 0.48 32.83
C LYS A 527 -5.23 0.78 31.34
N ARG A 528 -6.01 1.75 30.85
CA ARG A 528 -5.97 2.20 29.47
C ARG A 528 -4.56 2.69 29.08
N HIS A 529 -3.97 3.55 29.91
CA HIS A 529 -2.60 4.06 29.67
C HIS A 529 -1.56 2.94 29.67
N ALA A 530 -1.66 1.97 30.60
CA ALA A 530 -0.76 0.82 30.63
C ALA A 530 -0.89 -0.04 29.34
N GLN A 531 -2.10 -0.21 28.84
CA GLN A 531 -2.35 -0.93 27.57
C GLN A 531 -1.80 -0.16 26.37
N GLU A 532 -1.98 1.16 26.31
CA GLU A 532 -1.40 2.02 25.26
C GLU A 532 0.13 1.93 25.24
N VAL A 533 0.78 1.96 26.40
CA VAL A 533 2.24 1.79 26.52
C VAL A 533 2.67 0.40 26.03
N GLN A 534 1.93 -0.66 26.38
CA GLN A 534 2.24 -2.00 25.92
C GLN A 534 2.11 -2.14 24.40
N ILE A 535 1.06 -1.56 23.80
CA ILE A 535 0.88 -1.54 22.34
C ILE A 535 2.06 -0.80 21.66
N MET A 536 2.50 0.31 22.25
CA MET A 536 3.66 1.05 21.75
C MET A 536 4.97 0.24 21.85
N GLU A 537 5.17 -0.54 22.91
CA GLU A 537 6.38 -1.32 23.10
C GLU A 537 6.44 -2.59 22.23
N PHE A 538 5.30 -3.29 22.08
CA PHE A 538 5.25 -4.55 21.32
C PHE A 538 5.16 -4.36 19.81
N GLY A 539 4.74 -3.19 19.34
CA GLY A 539 4.48 -2.92 17.92
C GLY A 539 3.14 -3.47 17.45
N GLN A 540 2.72 -3.05 16.28
CA GLN A 540 1.41 -3.37 15.72
C GLN A 540 1.54 -4.15 14.42
N ILE A 541 0.71 -5.18 14.25
CA ILE A 541 0.61 -5.95 13.01
C ILE A 541 0.01 -5.07 11.91
N PRO A 542 0.52 -5.16 10.65
CA PRO A 542 -0.08 -4.46 9.52
C PRO A 542 -1.57 -4.76 9.39
N LYS A 543 -2.34 -3.82 8.88
CA LYS A 543 -3.73 -4.08 8.49
C LYS A 543 -3.75 -5.20 7.45
N LYS A 544 -4.66 -6.17 7.62
CA LYS A 544 -4.86 -7.24 6.65
C LYS A 544 -5.51 -6.66 5.39
N LEU A 545 -4.83 -6.78 4.25
CA LEU A 545 -5.28 -6.25 2.96
C LEU A 545 -5.95 -7.33 2.10
N PHE A 546 -5.47 -8.57 2.19
CA PHE A 546 -5.90 -9.67 1.32
C PHE A 546 -6.48 -10.82 2.14
N LEU A 547 -7.64 -11.32 1.73
CA LEU A 547 -8.33 -12.46 2.36
C LEU A 547 -8.07 -13.78 1.61
N VAL A 548 -7.52 -13.70 0.41
CA VAL A 548 -7.18 -14.81 -0.47
C VAL A 548 -5.70 -14.74 -0.84
N PRO A 549 -5.10 -15.82 -1.36
CA PRO A 549 -3.69 -15.80 -1.79
C PRO A 549 -3.39 -14.66 -2.75
N HIS A 550 -2.27 -13.97 -2.54
CA HIS A 550 -1.84 -12.89 -3.42
C HIS A 550 -1.35 -13.44 -4.76
N PRO A 551 -1.75 -12.85 -5.89
CA PRO A 551 -1.34 -13.34 -7.21
C PRO A 551 0.18 -13.19 -7.43
N PRO A 552 0.84 -14.13 -8.11
CA PRO A 552 2.26 -14.04 -8.43
C PRO A 552 2.55 -12.95 -9.47
N LYS A 553 3.79 -12.46 -9.51
CA LYS A 553 4.26 -11.58 -10.59
C LYS A 553 4.37 -12.36 -11.89
N ARG A 554 4.04 -11.75 -13.01
CA ARG A 554 4.12 -12.39 -14.32
C ARG A 554 5.55 -12.39 -14.84
N ASN A 555 6.03 -13.53 -15.31
CA ASN A 555 7.27 -13.60 -16.08
C ASN A 555 7.00 -13.13 -17.50
N LEU A 556 6.89 -11.84 -17.70
CA LEU A 556 6.89 -11.27 -19.04
C LEU A 556 8.30 -11.41 -19.61
N SER A 557 8.44 -11.99 -20.83
CA SER A 557 9.70 -11.98 -21.57
C SER A 557 10.34 -10.59 -21.54
N PRO A 558 11.66 -10.47 -21.40
CA PRO A 558 12.31 -9.20 -21.05
C PRO A 558 12.11 -8.17 -22.16
N HIS A 559 11.07 -7.36 -22.08
CA HIS A 559 11.17 -6.01 -22.60
C HIS A 559 12.04 -5.23 -21.63
N PRO A 560 13.05 -4.51 -22.11
CA PRO A 560 13.98 -3.84 -21.22
C PRO A 560 13.22 -3.00 -20.20
N PRO A 561 13.62 -3.04 -18.91
CA PRO A 561 13.08 -2.14 -17.93
C PRO A 561 13.24 -0.71 -18.48
N LEU A 562 12.25 0.13 -18.28
CA LEU A 562 12.35 1.56 -18.53
C LEU A 562 13.44 2.09 -17.57
N LEU A 563 14.68 2.03 -18.00
CA LEU A 563 15.78 2.74 -17.36
C LEU A 563 15.47 4.22 -17.53
N VAL A 564 14.99 4.84 -16.46
CA VAL A 564 15.09 6.28 -16.31
C VAL A 564 16.57 6.58 -16.16
N GLU A 565 17.26 6.85 -17.27
CA GLU A 565 18.61 7.41 -17.25
C GLU A 565 18.51 8.82 -16.66
N ARG A 566 18.82 8.94 -15.37
CA ARG A 566 19.07 10.24 -14.75
C ARG A 566 20.42 10.76 -15.27
N LYS A 567 20.40 11.86 -16.00
CA LYS A 567 21.62 12.64 -16.28
C LYS A 567 22.17 13.24 -14.97
N PRO A 568 23.49 13.39 -14.84
CA PRO A 568 24.14 13.84 -13.60
C PRO A 568 23.84 15.29 -13.17
N ASP A 569 23.08 16.05 -13.91
CA ASP A 569 22.91 17.50 -13.69
C ASP A 569 21.56 17.91 -13.05
N GLY A 570 20.84 17.00 -12.43
CA GLY A 570 19.70 17.37 -11.55
C GLY A 570 18.52 18.09 -12.23
N GLN A 571 18.54 18.29 -13.54
CA GLN A 571 17.39 18.73 -14.29
C GLN A 571 16.55 17.52 -14.70
N ILE A 572 15.41 17.36 -14.05
CA ILE A 572 14.32 16.52 -14.52
C ILE A 572 13.77 17.23 -15.76
N GLU A 573 14.36 16.99 -16.92
CA GLU A 573 13.57 17.08 -18.12
C GLU A 573 12.56 15.93 -18.03
N ASP A 574 11.30 16.25 -17.94
CA ASP A 574 10.16 15.40 -18.27
C ASP A 574 10.24 14.96 -19.74
N GLN A 575 11.30 14.30 -20.11
CA GLN A 575 11.33 13.35 -21.18
C GLN A 575 10.91 11.99 -20.57
N VAL A 576 9.67 11.95 -20.02
CA VAL A 576 8.83 10.83 -20.39
C VAL A 576 8.99 10.77 -21.89
N LYS A 577 9.80 9.83 -22.45
CA LYS A 577 9.56 9.37 -23.79
C LYS A 577 8.08 9.01 -23.77
N LEU A 578 7.28 9.96 -24.23
CA LEU A 578 5.91 9.72 -24.59
C LEU A 578 5.99 8.46 -25.45
N PHE A 579 5.67 7.31 -24.87
CA PHE A 579 5.24 6.18 -25.66
C PHE A 579 4.09 6.74 -26.45
N THR A 580 4.32 6.94 -27.72
CA THR A 580 3.41 7.52 -28.69
C THR A 580 2.06 6.91 -28.40
N MET A 581 1.09 7.74 -27.94
CA MET A 581 -0.28 7.30 -27.70
C MET A 581 -0.76 6.78 -29.04
N LYS A 582 -0.93 5.44 -29.15
CA LYS A 582 -1.44 4.83 -30.36
C LYS A 582 -2.93 5.10 -30.38
N THR A 583 -3.37 6.10 -31.15
CA THR A 583 -4.79 6.36 -31.37
C THR A 583 -5.39 5.33 -32.31
N LEU A 584 -6.67 4.98 -32.14
CA LEU A 584 -7.42 4.18 -33.09
C LEU A 584 -7.82 5.06 -34.28
N GLU A 585 -7.31 4.72 -35.46
CA GLU A 585 -7.67 5.37 -36.72
C GLU A 585 -8.52 4.45 -37.57
N CYS A 586 -9.62 4.97 -38.11
CA CYS A 586 -10.44 4.25 -39.05
C CYS A 586 -9.69 4.11 -40.37
N GLN A 587 -9.45 2.85 -40.78
CA GLN A 587 -8.84 2.55 -42.08
C GLN A 587 -9.92 2.50 -43.14
N ASP A 588 -10.93 1.67 -42.93
CA ASP A 588 -12.00 1.42 -43.88
C ASP A 588 -13.34 1.20 -43.17
N LYS A 589 -14.44 1.59 -43.77
CA LYS A 589 -15.78 1.39 -43.24
C LYS A 589 -16.76 1.04 -44.34
N VAL A 590 -17.45 -0.10 -44.21
CA VAL A 590 -18.55 -0.51 -45.07
C VAL A 590 -19.87 -0.23 -44.39
N GLN A 591 -20.60 0.77 -44.89
CA GLN A 591 -21.95 1.07 -44.41
C GLN A 591 -22.92 0.03 -44.99
N ARG A 592 -23.78 -0.53 -44.15
CA ARG A 592 -24.74 -1.57 -44.52
C ARG A 592 -24.06 -2.81 -45.11
N ALA A 593 -23.04 -3.31 -44.44
CA ALA A 593 -22.36 -4.55 -44.74
C ALA A 593 -23.36 -5.73 -44.72
N HIS A 594 -24.31 -5.76 -43.79
CA HIS A 594 -25.40 -6.73 -43.67
C HIS A 594 -26.78 -6.08 -43.88
N LYS A 595 -27.81 -6.93 -44.14
CA LYS A 595 -29.20 -6.45 -44.23
C LYS A 595 -29.81 -6.17 -42.88
N ASP A 596 -29.30 -6.77 -41.83
CA ASP A 596 -29.63 -6.54 -40.43
C ASP A 596 -28.34 -6.36 -39.61
N PHE A 597 -28.42 -6.20 -38.29
CA PHE A 597 -27.23 -5.92 -37.49
C PHE A 597 -26.19 -7.07 -37.54
N VAL A 598 -24.93 -6.70 -37.33
CA VAL A 598 -23.79 -7.60 -37.27
C VAL A 598 -23.76 -8.27 -35.92
N SER A 599 -23.82 -9.63 -35.85
CA SER A 599 -23.85 -10.34 -34.55
C SER A 599 -22.47 -10.64 -33.99
N ASN A 600 -21.57 -11.13 -34.87
CA ASN A 600 -20.22 -11.50 -34.44
C ASN A 600 -19.22 -11.40 -35.59
N MET A 601 -17.94 -11.25 -35.25
CA MET A 601 -16.84 -11.18 -36.22
C MET A 601 -15.62 -11.89 -35.69
N THR A 602 -14.80 -12.44 -36.61
CA THR A 602 -13.52 -13.07 -36.29
C THR A 602 -12.49 -12.85 -37.39
N PHE A 603 -11.22 -12.67 -37.02
CA PHE A 603 -10.12 -12.66 -37.99
C PHE A 603 -9.54 -14.07 -38.21
N SER A 604 -9.11 -14.35 -39.41
CA SER A 604 -8.25 -15.49 -39.74
C SER A 604 -7.31 -15.10 -40.88
N GLY A 605 -6.01 -15.00 -40.64
CA GLY A 605 -5.05 -14.48 -41.58
C GLY A 605 -5.43 -13.08 -42.10
N ASP A 606 -5.44 -12.90 -43.42
CA ASP A 606 -5.77 -11.62 -44.07
C ASP A 606 -7.29 -11.45 -44.33
N HIS A 607 -8.11 -12.24 -43.69
CA HIS A 607 -9.56 -12.19 -43.87
C HIS A 607 -10.30 -11.88 -42.59
N LEU A 608 -11.36 -11.10 -42.74
CA LEU A 608 -12.34 -10.81 -41.68
C LEU A 608 -13.65 -11.52 -42.03
N TYR A 609 -14.15 -12.32 -41.13
CA TYR A 609 -15.42 -13.03 -41.25
C TYR A 609 -16.46 -12.34 -40.36
N SER A 610 -17.64 -12.09 -40.91
CA SER A 610 -18.76 -11.51 -40.15
C SER A 610 -20.04 -12.33 -40.39
N VAL A 611 -20.84 -12.45 -39.33
CA VAL A 611 -22.19 -13.02 -39.37
C VAL A 611 -23.20 -12.00 -38.86
N GLY A 612 -24.41 -12.06 -39.37
CA GLY A 612 -25.45 -11.11 -39.00
C GLY A 612 -26.80 -11.78 -38.76
N HIS A 613 -27.70 -10.99 -38.19
CA HIS A 613 -29.10 -11.37 -37.98
C HIS A 613 -29.87 -11.61 -39.29
N ASP A 614 -29.28 -11.25 -40.42
CA ASP A 614 -29.80 -11.58 -41.75
C ASP A 614 -29.53 -13.04 -42.19
N GLY A 615 -28.98 -13.91 -41.31
CA GLY A 615 -28.62 -15.27 -41.57
C GLY A 615 -27.47 -15.46 -42.57
N CYS A 616 -26.73 -14.39 -42.86
CA CYS A 616 -25.65 -14.38 -43.85
C CYS A 616 -24.27 -14.41 -43.17
N LEU A 617 -23.34 -15.16 -43.77
CA LEU A 617 -21.91 -15.09 -43.54
C LEU A 617 -21.28 -14.25 -44.66
N LYS A 618 -20.44 -13.29 -44.29
CA LYS A 618 -19.64 -12.48 -45.23
C LYS A 618 -18.17 -12.58 -44.92
N VAL A 619 -17.37 -12.61 -45.99
CA VAL A 619 -15.90 -12.67 -45.92
C VAL A 619 -15.36 -11.41 -46.58
N PHE A 620 -14.52 -10.70 -45.87
CA PHE A 620 -13.85 -9.47 -46.30
C PHE A 620 -12.36 -9.70 -46.36
N LYS A 621 -11.70 -9.10 -47.37
CA LYS A 621 -10.25 -8.88 -47.28
C LYS A 621 -9.97 -7.73 -46.33
N THR A 622 -8.94 -7.85 -45.49
CA THR A 622 -8.53 -6.79 -44.55
C THR A 622 -7.97 -5.56 -45.28
N GLU A 623 -7.37 -5.73 -46.48
CA GLU A 623 -7.01 -4.63 -47.35
C GLU A 623 -8.22 -4.06 -48.10
N GLY A 624 -8.60 -2.81 -47.78
CA GLY A 624 -9.71 -2.10 -48.43
C GLY A 624 -11.10 -2.59 -48.06
N LEU A 625 -11.22 -3.47 -47.06
CA LEU A 625 -12.47 -4.07 -46.54
C LEU A 625 -13.45 -4.51 -47.66
N VAL A 626 -12.92 -5.16 -48.70
CA VAL A 626 -13.70 -5.62 -49.87
C VAL A 626 -14.40 -6.93 -49.56
N VAL A 627 -15.71 -7.01 -49.86
CA VAL A 627 -16.48 -8.25 -49.74
C VAL A 627 -16.03 -9.24 -50.81
N GLU A 628 -15.41 -10.33 -50.40
CA GLU A 628 -14.97 -11.38 -51.31
C GLU A 628 -16.05 -12.44 -51.51
N ARG A 629 -16.76 -12.79 -50.42
CA ARG A 629 -17.88 -13.74 -50.46
C ARG A 629 -19.06 -13.32 -49.59
N SER A 630 -20.24 -13.75 -50.00
CA SER A 630 -21.47 -13.61 -49.19
C SER A 630 -22.30 -14.89 -49.39
N ALA A 631 -22.64 -15.55 -48.28
CA ALA A 631 -23.41 -16.81 -48.32
C ALA A 631 -24.52 -16.74 -47.26
N THR A 632 -25.74 -17.15 -47.66
CA THR A 632 -26.86 -17.33 -46.72
C THR A 632 -26.74 -18.71 -46.08
N ILE A 633 -26.51 -18.76 -44.78
CA ILE A 633 -26.26 -19.99 -44.00
C ILE A 633 -27.58 -20.52 -43.43
N SER A 634 -28.33 -19.70 -42.74
CA SER A 634 -29.60 -20.03 -42.08
C SER A 634 -30.72 -19.05 -42.52
N SER A 635 -31.96 -19.46 -42.35
CA SER A 635 -33.14 -18.60 -42.49
C SER A 635 -33.40 -17.77 -41.19
N LEU A 636 -32.79 -18.18 -40.07
CA LEU A 636 -32.83 -17.47 -38.81
C LEU A 636 -31.50 -16.79 -38.53
N PRO A 637 -31.43 -15.85 -37.54
CA PRO A 637 -30.23 -15.13 -37.20
C PRO A 637 -29.04 -16.04 -36.88
N LEU A 638 -27.85 -15.62 -37.34
CA LEU A 638 -26.58 -16.20 -36.88
C LEU A 638 -26.08 -15.39 -35.72
N SER A 639 -25.71 -16.04 -34.62
CA SER A 639 -25.28 -15.40 -33.37
C SER A 639 -23.75 -15.27 -33.24
N CYS A 640 -23.03 -16.27 -33.70
CA CYS A 640 -21.59 -16.39 -33.53
C CYS A 640 -20.92 -17.05 -34.73
N CYS A 641 -19.64 -16.74 -34.96
CA CYS A 641 -18.79 -17.38 -35.95
C CYS A 641 -17.40 -17.65 -35.45
N LEU A 642 -16.77 -18.70 -35.93
CA LEU A 642 -15.44 -19.12 -35.53
C LEU A 642 -14.74 -19.78 -36.75
N VAL A 643 -13.45 -19.41 -36.90
CA VAL A 643 -12.57 -20.07 -37.88
C VAL A 643 -11.45 -20.75 -37.09
N PRO A 644 -11.45 -22.10 -37.01
CA PRO A 644 -10.36 -22.81 -36.36
C PRO A 644 -9.03 -22.57 -37.08
N PRO A 645 -7.90 -22.44 -36.39
CA PRO A 645 -6.60 -22.25 -37.03
C PRO A 645 -6.26 -23.36 -38.01
N GLY A 646 -5.89 -22.98 -39.24
CA GLY A 646 -5.58 -23.93 -40.33
C GLY A 646 -6.78 -24.63 -40.97
N ALA A 647 -8.02 -24.34 -40.57
CA ALA A 647 -9.21 -24.90 -41.15
C ALA A 647 -9.63 -24.13 -42.42
N THR A 648 -10.17 -24.89 -43.40
CA THR A 648 -10.76 -24.33 -44.63
C THR A 648 -12.26 -24.05 -44.50
N ALA A 649 -12.81 -24.19 -43.30
CA ALA A 649 -14.22 -24.03 -43.02
C ALA A 649 -14.51 -23.08 -41.89
N VAL A 650 -15.60 -22.32 -42.00
CA VAL A 650 -16.14 -21.42 -40.97
C VAL A 650 -17.27 -22.11 -40.24
N LEU A 651 -17.19 -22.13 -38.91
CA LEU A 651 -18.29 -22.60 -38.06
C LEU A 651 -19.20 -21.43 -37.69
N SER A 652 -20.51 -21.65 -37.68
CA SER A 652 -21.47 -20.63 -37.22
C SER A 652 -22.62 -21.25 -36.43
N GLY A 653 -22.96 -20.58 -35.29
CA GLY A 653 -24.12 -20.92 -34.50
C GLY A 653 -25.34 -20.09 -34.92
N SER A 654 -26.51 -20.65 -34.81
CA SER A 654 -27.77 -20.03 -35.22
C SER A 654 -28.84 -20.07 -34.12
N TRP A 655 -29.83 -19.22 -34.22
CA TRP A 655 -31.02 -19.20 -33.35
C TRP A 655 -31.97 -20.40 -33.61
N ASP A 656 -31.76 -21.15 -34.69
CA ASP A 656 -32.46 -22.38 -34.94
C ASP A 656 -31.86 -23.61 -34.21
N ASN A 657 -31.09 -23.40 -33.17
CA ASN A 657 -30.37 -24.37 -32.31
C ASN A 657 -29.32 -25.23 -33.03
N LYS A 658 -28.98 -24.88 -34.28
CA LYS A 658 -28.09 -25.67 -35.12
C LYS A 658 -26.73 -25.05 -35.29
N LEU A 659 -25.73 -25.92 -35.43
CA LEU A 659 -24.38 -25.57 -35.79
C LEU A 659 -24.18 -25.83 -37.29
N TYR A 660 -23.66 -24.83 -38.00
CA TYR A 660 -23.36 -24.90 -39.43
C TYR A 660 -21.87 -24.80 -39.70
N SER A 661 -21.42 -25.48 -40.72
CA SER A 661 -20.10 -25.35 -41.32
C SER A 661 -20.21 -24.83 -42.74
N TYR A 662 -19.38 -23.83 -43.09
CA TYR A 662 -19.28 -23.33 -44.45
C TYR A 662 -17.86 -23.53 -44.96
N GLU A 663 -17.73 -24.39 -46.01
CA GLU A 663 -16.46 -24.73 -46.64
C GLU A 663 -16.06 -23.63 -47.62
N MET A 664 -14.89 -23.00 -47.36
CA MET A 664 -14.45 -21.84 -48.12
C MET A 664 -14.02 -22.19 -49.55
N GLU A 665 -13.41 -23.35 -49.76
CA GLU A 665 -12.89 -23.75 -51.07
C GLU A 665 -14.01 -23.98 -52.11
N PHE A 666 -15.04 -24.71 -51.71
CA PHE A 666 -16.12 -25.10 -52.63
C PHE A 666 -17.42 -24.31 -52.46
N GLY A 667 -17.49 -23.41 -51.45
CA GLY A 667 -18.67 -22.59 -51.17
C GLY A 667 -19.89 -23.41 -50.70
N ARG A 668 -19.63 -24.53 -50.01
CA ARG A 668 -20.68 -25.47 -49.58
C ARG A 668 -21.04 -25.27 -48.15
N LYS A 669 -22.32 -25.25 -47.80
CA LYS A 669 -22.80 -25.22 -46.43
C LYS A 669 -23.24 -26.60 -45.97
N PHE A 670 -22.96 -26.93 -44.75
CA PHE A 670 -23.35 -28.16 -44.08
C PHE A 670 -23.99 -27.87 -42.74
N GLU A 671 -25.13 -28.47 -42.45
CA GLU A 671 -25.70 -28.55 -41.13
C GLU A 671 -24.96 -29.67 -40.38
N LEU A 672 -24.24 -29.32 -39.34
CA LEU A 672 -23.43 -30.28 -38.60
C LEU A 672 -24.28 -31.06 -37.60
N LEU A 673 -25.08 -30.35 -36.75
CA LEU A 673 -26.02 -30.97 -35.84
C LEU A 673 -26.95 -29.92 -35.17
N ALA A 674 -28.10 -30.39 -34.62
CA ALA A 674 -28.86 -29.63 -33.63
C ALA A 674 -28.12 -29.75 -32.28
N ALA A 675 -27.30 -28.75 -31.99
CA ALA A 675 -26.34 -28.82 -30.88
C ALA A 675 -26.99 -28.57 -29.51
N HIS A 676 -28.09 -27.83 -29.48
CA HIS A 676 -28.78 -27.40 -28.27
C HIS A 676 -30.30 -27.48 -28.40
N GLU A 677 -31.02 -27.20 -27.32
CA GLU A 677 -32.49 -27.13 -27.31
C GLU A 677 -33.00 -25.72 -27.61
N ASP A 678 -32.16 -24.70 -27.48
CA ASP A 678 -32.46 -23.29 -27.77
C ASP A 678 -31.30 -22.64 -28.54
N ALA A 679 -31.38 -21.32 -28.78
CA ALA A 679 -30.42 -20.54 -29.55
C ALA A 679 -28.98 -20.70 -29.06
N ILE A 680 -28.07 -20.97 -30.00
CA ILE A 680 -26.63 -20.96 -29.72
C ILE A 680 -26.17 -19.50 -29.61
N THR A 681 -25.48 -19.13 -28.54
CA THR A 681 -25.01 -17.77 -28.28
C THR A 681 -23.54 -17.57 -28.62
N CYS A 682 -22.70 -18.54 -28.33
CA CYS A 682 -21.25 -18.42 -28.43
C CYS A 682 -20.57 -19.75 -28.79
N LEU A 683 -19.42 -19.64 -29.44
CA LEU A 683 -18.57 -20.74 -29.88
C LEU A 683 -17.13 -20.46 -29.48
N GLN A 684 -16.42 -21.48 -29.00
CA GLN A 684 -14.99 -21.42 -28.76
C GLN A 684 -14.29 -22.70 -29.17
N TRP A 685 -13.03 -22.55 -29.59
CA TRP A 685 -12.22 -23.66 -30.13
C TRP A 685 -10.90 -23.77 -29.36
N GLN A 686 -10.55 -24.99 -29.05
CA GLN A 686 -9.20 -25.38 -28.64
C GLN A 686 -8.84 -26.63 -29.44
N PRO A 687 -7.55 -26.92 -29.75
CA PRO A 687 -7.18 -28.15 -30.49
C PRO A 687 -7.83 -29.41 -29.88
N GLY A 688 -8.61 -30.09 -30.66
CA GLY A 688 -9.37 -31.30 -30.26
C GLY A 688 -10.71 -31.03 -29.56
N LEU A 689 -11.08 -29.78 -29.24
CA LEU A 689 -12.27 -29.45 -28.46
C LEU A 689 -13.02 -28.25 -29.04
N LEU A 690 -14.33 -28.43 -29.26
CA LEU A 690 -15.27 -27.33 -29.54
C LEU A 690 -16.20 -27.14 -28.33
N ALA A 691 -16.37 -25.92 -27.86
CA ALA A 691 -17.35 -25.58 -26.85
C ALA A 691 -18.45 -24.71 -27.45
N THR A 692 -19.72 -25.02 -27.12
CA THR A 692 -20.90 -24.27 -27.55
C THR A 692 -21.71 -23.84 -26.33
N GLY A 693 -22.07 -22.57 -26.25
CA GLY A 693 -22.97 -22.04 -25.19
C GLY A 693 -24.33 -21.68 -25.77
N SER A 694 -25.40 -21.82 -24.98
CA SER A 694 -26.77 -21.63 -25.42
C SER A 694 -27.68 -20.97 -24.38
N TRP A 695 -28.83 -20.52 -24.86
CA TRP A 695 -29.94 -20.04 -24.02
C TRP A 695 -30.65 -21.16 -23.28
N ASP A 696 -30.39 -22.44 -23.63
CA ASP A 696 -30.88 -23.63 -22.91
C ASP A 696 -30.21 -23.85 -21.56
N CYS A 697 -29.44 -22.87 -21.06
CA CYS A 697 -28.73 -22.90 -19.78
C CYS A 697 -27.63 -23.96 -19.72
N SER A 698 -27.03 -24.30 -20.84
CA SER A 698 -25.94 -25.29 -20.92
C SER A 698 -24.77 -24.82 -21.76
N VAL A 699 -23.58 -25.32 -21.42
CA VAL A 699 -22.41 -25.34 -22.29
C VAL A 699 -22.14 -26.79 -22.68
N ARG A 700 -22.12 -27.13 -23.97
CA ARG A 700 -21.82 -28.46 -24.45
C ARG A 700 -20.46 -28.54 -25.10
N LEU A 701 -19.75 -29.63 -24.80
CA LEU A 701 -18.39 -29.89 -25.24
C LEU A 701 -18.39 -31.02 -26.29
N TRP A 702 -17.63 -30.77 -27.36
CA TRP A 702 -17.56 -31.66 -28.49
C TRP A 702 -16.11 -32.01 -28.81
N SER A 703 -15.83 -33.30 -29.03
CA SER A 703 -14.54 -33.77 -29.56
C SER A 703 -14.49 -33.57 -31.07
N VAL A 704 -13.48 -32.87 -31.55
CA VAL A 704 -13.30 -32.57 -32.98
C VAL A 704 -11.89 -32.92 -33.41
N CYS A 705 -11.74 -33.75 -34.46
CA CYS A 705 -10.42 -34.04 -35.03
C CYS A 705 -9.93 -32.88 -35.91
N ASP A 706 -8.72 -32.41 -35.67
CA ASP A 706 -8.11 -31.22 -36.30
C ASP A 706 -7.99 -31.31 -37.83
N ALA A 707 -7.96 -32.49 -38.40
CA ALA A 707 -7.69 -32.70 -39.84
C ALA A 707 -8.90 -32.55 -40.76
N THR A 708 -10.12 -32.63 -40.23
CA THR A 708 -11.33 -32.60 -41.06
C THR A 708 -12.52 -32.05 -40.30
N LEU A 709 -12.70 -30.76 -40.29
CA LEU A 709 -14.00 -30.11 -40.00
C LEU A 709 -14.99 -30.36 -41.18
N GLY A 710 -14.76 -31.43 -41.92
CA GLY A 710 -15.60 -31.93 -42.99
C GLY A 710 -16.64 -32.91 -42.46
N LYS A 711 -17.73 -32.88 -43.08
CA LYS A 711 -18.98 -33.68 -43.17
C LYS A 711 -19.26 -34.83 -42.20
N GLN A 712 -18.29 -35.44 -41.55
CA GLN A 712 -18.49 -36.68 -40.77
C GLN A 712 -18.14 -36.58 -39.29
N SER A 713 -17.35 -35.61 -38.85
CA SER A 713 -16.76 -35.60 -37.51
C SER A 713 -17.70 -35.22 -36.34
N LEU A 714 -18.79 -34.51 -36.58
CA LEU A 714 -19.75 -34.10 -35.54
C LEU A 714 -21.06 -34.90 -35.53
N ARG A 715 -21.28 -35.80 -36.48
CA ARG A 715 -22.55 -36.59 -36.63
C ARG A 715 -22.57 -37.91 -35.86
N GLY A 716 -21.50 -38.30 -35.19
CA GLY A 716 -21.45 -39.55 -34.42
C GLY A 716 -21.71 -39.34 -32.94
N PRO A 717 -22.30 -40.33 -32.23
CA PRO A 717 -22.49 -40.26 -30.78
C PRO A 717 -21.18 -40.14 -29.98
N GLN A 718 -20.02 -40.32 -30.61
CA GLN A 718 -18.69 -40.21 -30.02
C GLN A 718 -18.16 -38.77 -30.03
N ALA A 719 -18.80 -37.85 -30.73
CA ALA A 719 -18.37 -36.45 -30.76
C ALA A 719 -18.82 -35.66 -29.50
N TYR A 720 -19.92 -36.01 -28.89
CA TYR A 720 -20.42 -35.40 -27.67
C TYR A 720 -19.60 -35.87 -26.46
N LEU A 721 -19.03 -34.92 -25.70
CA LEU A 721 -18.21 -35.21 -24.51
C LEU A 721 -19.01 -35.07 -23.23
N CYS A 722 -19.53 -33.85 -23.00
CA CYS A 722 -20.17 -33.53 -21.71
C CYS A 722 -21.02 -32.25 -21.83
N GLU A 723 -21.92 -32.08 -20.88
CA GLU A 723 -22.73 -30.90 -20.68
C GLU A 723 -22.37 -30.27 -19.33
N LEU A 724 -22.13 -28.97 -19.35
CA LEU A 724 -21.87 -28.18 -18.16
C LEU A 724 -23.13 -27.35 -17.86
N PRO A 725 -23.88 -27.70 -16.82
CA PRO A 725 -25.18 -27.06 -16.53
C PRO A 725 -24.95 -25.68 -15.86
N HIS A 726 -25.84 -24.75 -16.19
CA HIS A 726 -25.91 -23.39 -15.56
C HIS A 726 -27.35 -23.13 -15.10
N GLU A 727 -27.52 -22.22 -14.17
CA GLU A 727 -28.85 -21.83 -13.68
C GLU A 727 -29.58 -20.89 -14.65
N ASN A 728 -28.82 -20.13 -15.45
CA ASN A 728 -29.33 -19.13 -16.39
C ASN A 728 -28.70 -19.25 -17.76
N LYS A 729 -29.22 -18.49 -18.73
CA LYS A 729 -28.73 -18.40 -20.11
C LYS A 729 -27.25 -18.10 -20.16
N VAL A 730 -26.49 -18.84 -20.95
CA VAL A 730 -25.07 -18.57 -21.16
C VAL A 730 -24.91 -17.48 -22.21
N ALA A 731 -24.29 -16.37 -21.85
CA ALA A 731 -24.07 -15.21 -22.73
C ALA A 731 -22.74 -15.33 -23.51
N SER A 732 -21.68 -15.73 -22.84
CA SER A 732 -20.32 -15.77 -23.39
C SER A 732 -19.49 -16.88 -22.75
N ILE A 733 -18.60 -17.50 -23.53
CA ILE A 733 -17.63 -18.50 -23.06
C ILE A 733 -16.24 -18.18 -23.62
N SER A 734 -15.20 -18.59 -22.90
CA SER A 734 -13.83 -18.60 -23.41
C SER A 734 -13.08 -19.81 -22.89
N VAL A 735 -12.28 -20.42 -23.78
CA VAL A 735 -11.54 -21.67 -23.49
C VAL A 735 -10.05 -21.44 -23.72
N GLN A 736 -9.22 -21.77 -22.74
CA GLN A 736 -7.75 -21.74 -22.83
C GLN A 736 -7.11 -22.73 -21.85
N ASN A 737 -6.10 -23.47 -22.29
CA ASN A 737 -5.28 -24.36 -21.46
C ASN A 737 -6.12 -25.31 -20.55
N ASN A 738 -7.09 -26.02 -21.13
CA ASN A 738 -8.00 -26.94 -20.44
C ASN A 738 -8.86 -26.28 -19.35
N LYS A 739 -9.02 -24.95 -19.39
CA LYS A 739 -9.95 -24.19 -18.56
C LYS A 739 -11.01 -23.53 -19.43
N LEU A 740 -12.24 -23.53 -18.96
CA LEU A 740 -13.33 -22.81 -19.58
C LEU A 740 -13.91 -21.80 -18.58
N ILE A 741 -14.11 -20.59 -19.03
CA ILE A 741 -14.88 -19.61 -18.29
C ILE A 741 -16.19 -19.34 -19.01
N SER A 742 -17.27 -19.25 -18.24
CA SER A 742 -18.62 -18.99 -18.76
C SER A 742 -19.25 -17.83 -17.99
N GLY A 743 -19.94 -16.94 -18.70
CA GLY A 743 -20.78 -15.88 -18.14
C GLY A 743 -22.25 -16.23 -18.31
N SER A 744 -23.01 -16.26 -17.19
CA SER A 744 -24.43 -16.60 -17.17
C SER A 744 -25.14 -15.70 -16.15
N ALA A 745 -26.08 -14.87 -16.60
CA ALA A 745 -26.69 -13.81 -15.79
C ALA A 745 -25.64 -12.95 -15.04
N GLU A 746 -25.67 -12.93 -13.71
CA GLU A 746 -24.72 -12.16 -12.87
C GLU A 746 -23.49 -12.98 -12.47
N GLU A 747 -23.44 -14.27 -12.84
CA GLU A 747 -22.41 -15.20 -12.42
C GLU A 747 -21.38 -15.48 -13.50
N VAL A 748 -20.14 -15.64 -13.05
CA VAL A 748 -19.03 -16.08 -13.89
C VAL A 748 -18.46 -17.35 -13.27
N THR A 749 -18.48 -18.44 -14.02
CA THR A 749 -18.01 -19.75 -13.55
C THR A 749 -16.77 -20.19 -14.29
N LEU A 750 -15.76 -20.64 -13.56
CA LEU A 750 -14.55 -21.24 -14.08
C LEU A 750 -14.62 -22.76 -13.94
N TRP A 751 -14.40 -23.47 -15.04
CA TRP A 751 -14.44 -24.92 -15.15
C TRP A 751 -13.07 -25.51 -15.47
N ASP A 752 -12.77 -26.68 -14.92
CA ASP A 752 -11.67 -27.52 -15.39
C ASP A 752 -12.18 -28.53 -16.44
N LEU A 753 -11.61 -28.48 -17.62
CA LEU A 753 -11.98 -29.36 -18.73
C LEU A 753 -11.37 -30.77 -18.64
N ASN A 754 -10.46 -31.02 -17.70
CA ASN A 754 -9.98 -32.38 -17.44
C ASN A 754 -10.92 -33.18 -16.55
N SER A 755 -11.49 -32.54 -15.53
CA SER A 755 -12.41 -33.14 -14.55
C SER A 755 -13.88 -32.82 -14.82
N TYR A 756 -14.17 -31.86 -15.70
CA TYR A 756 -15.49 -31.29 -15.97
C TYR A 756 -16.18 -30.75 -14.71
N SER A 757 -15.40 -30.24 -13.77
CA SER A 757 -15.87 -29.70 -12.49
C SER A 757 -15.68 -28.20 -12.38
N VAL A 758 -16.49 -27.55 -11.57
CA VAL A 758 -16.33 -26.13 -11.22
C VAL A 758 -15.08 -25.96 -10.39
N LEU A 759 -14.15 -25.12 -10.83
CA LEU A 759 -12.99 -24.69 -10.06
C LEU A 759 -13.34 -23.53 -9.15
N GLN A 760 -14.09 -22.55 -9.68
CA GLN A 760 -14.42 -21.34 -8.94
C GLN A 760 -15.65 -20.65 -9.54
N ASN A 761 -16.46 -20.05 -8.64
CA ASN A 761 -17.53 -19.13 -9.01
C ASN A 761 -17.15 -17.71 -8.59
N TYR A 762 -17.27 -16.79 -9.53
CA TYR A 762 -17.08 -15.38 -9.31
C TYR A 762 -18.45 -14.69 -9.27
N THR A 763 -18.95 -14.38 -8.10
CA THR A 763 -20.17 -13.58 -7.89
C THR A 763 -19.77 -12.10 -7.87
N SER A 764 -19.81 -11.42 -8.99
CA SER A 764 -19.10 -10.15 -9.07
C SER A 764 -19.80 -9.03 -9.82
N HIS A 765 -20.84 -9.33 -10.60
CA HIS A 765 -21.58 -8.31 -11.33
C HIS A 765 -22.97 -8.10 -10.70
N ASP A 766 -23.37 -6.82 -10.56
CA ASP A 766 -24.72 -6.44 -10.11
C ASP A 766 -25.71 -6.40 -11.32
N GLY A 767 -25.27 -6.82 -12.48
CA GLY A 767 -26.04 -6.89 -13.73
C GLY A 767 -25.58 -8.06 -14.59
N GLU A 768 -26.26 -8.27 -15.72
CA GLU A 768 -25.96 -9.40 -16.62
C GLU A 768 -24.53 -9.30 -17.17
N VAL A 769 -23.81 -10.39 -17.12
CA VAL A 769 -22.49 -10.56 -17.75
C VAL A 769 -22.67 -10.61 -19.26
N VAL A 770 -22.01 -9.71 -19.96
CA VAL A 770 -22.14 -9.55 -21.42
C VAL A 770 -21.07 -10.35 -22.16
N SER A 771 -19.82 -10.31 -21.66
CA SER A 771 -18.71 -10.99 -22.30
C SER A 771 -17.66 -11.42 -21.28
N VAL A 772 -17.03 -12.56 -21.54
CA VAL A 772 -15.94 -13.13 -20.75
C VAL A 772 -14.82 -13.61 -21.66
N GLN A 773 -13.57 -13.47 -21.25
CA GLN A 773 -12.41 -13.95 -22.01
C GLN A 773 -11.26 -14.33 -21.07
N LEU A 774 -10.59 -15.45 -21.36
CA LEU A 774 -9.31 -15.85 -20.75
C LEU A 774 -8.14 -15.29 -21.56
N ASP A 775 -7.03 -14.99 -20.89
CA ASP A 775 -5.77 -14.68 -21.57
C ASP A 775 -5.17 -15.93 -22.24
N HIS A 776 -4.16 -15.77 -23.11
CA HIS A 776 -3.56 -16.89 -23.84
C HIS A 776 -3.01 -17.99 -22.95
N GLU A 777 -2.61 -17.67 -21.73
CA GLU A 777 -2.03 -18.62 -20.78
C GLU A 777 -3.07 -19.20 -19.83
N GLY A 778 -4.33 -18.78 -19.89
CA GLY A 778 -5.39 -19.18 -18.97
C GLY A 778 -5.13 -18.80 -17.52
N ARG A 779 -4.36 -17.72 -17.31
CA ARG A 779 -3.97 -17.21 -15.97
C ARG A 779 -4.83 -16.07 -15.51
N GLN A 780 -5.40 -15.30 -16.42
CA GLN A 780 -6.30 -14.21 -16.11
C GLN A 780 -7.62 -14.34 -16.84
N ALA A 781 -8.68 -13.84 -16.22
CA ALA A 781 -10.02 -13.79 -16.77
C ALA A 781 -10.54 -12.35 -16.75
N LEU A 782 -10.95 -11.86 -17.91
CA LEU A 782 -11.58 -10.54 -18.06
C LEU A 782 -13.08 -10.72 -18.26
N THR A 783 -13.88 -9.93 -17.55
CA THR A 783 -15.34 -9.94 -17.61
C THR A 783 -15.88 -8.53 -17.76
N CYS A 784 -17.01 -8.36 -18.44
CA CYS A 784 -17.76 -7.11 -18.41
C CYS A 784 -19.26 -7.40 -18.27
N GLY A 785 -19.97 -6.50 -17.58
CA GLY A 785 -21.40 -6.59 -17.30
C GLY A 785 -22.17 -5.33 -17.66
N THR A 786 -23.51 -5.45 -17.62
CA THR A 786 -24.44 -4.32 -17.81
C THR A 786 -24.41 -3.31 -16.66
N ASP A 787 -23.71 -3.65 -15.56
CA ASP A 787 -23.41 -2.77 -14.42
C ASP A 787 -22.34 -1.69 -14.73
N ASN A 788 -21.90 -1.61 -15.98
CA ASN A 788 -20.82 -0.74 -16.45
C ASN A 788 -19.44 -1.06 -15.85
N LEU A 789 -19.25 -2.26 -15.29
CA LEU A 789 -17.99 -2.66 -14.71
C LEU A 789 -17.22 -3.59 -15.67
N ILE A 790 -15.90 -3.38 -15.68
CA ILE A 790 -14.95 -4.35 -16.22
C ILE A 790 -14.13 -4.86 -15.05
N ARG A 791 -14.01 -6.18 -14.96
CA ARG A 791 -13.27 -6.85 -13.91
C ARG A 791 -12.25 -7.81 -14.49
N LEU A 792 -11.07 -7.84 -13.90
CA LEU A 792 -9.99 -8.75 -14.23
C LEU A 792 -9.64 -9.59 -13.00
N TYR A 793 -9.72 -10.91 -13.15
CA TYR A 793 -9.41 -11.86 -12.10
C TYR A 793 -8.11 -12.59 -12.40
N ASP A 794 -7.34 -12.89 -11.35
CA ASP A 794 -6.29 -13.88 -11.41
C ASP A 794 -6.90 -15.27 -11.20
N VAL A 795 -6.74 -16.15 -12.18
CA VAL A 795 -7.37 -17.49 -12.20
C VAL A 795 -6.80 -18.43 -11.15
N SER A 796 -5.55 -18.21 -10.73
CA SER A 796 -4.88 -19.07 -9.76
C SER A 796 -5.27 -18.76 -8.32
N SER A 797 -5.42 -17.48 -7.99
CA SER A 797 -5.78 -17.01 -6.65
C SER A 797 -7.27 -16.73 -6.49
N GLY A 798 -8.01 -16.58 -7.60
CA GLY A 798 -9.39 -16.11 -7.60
C GLY A 798 -9.58 -14.65 -7.22
N MET A 799 -8.48 -13.90 -7.04
CA MET A 799 -8.52 -12.50 -6.63
C MET A 799 -8.92 -11.59 -7.81
N GLU A 800 -9.80 -10.63 -7.54
CA GLU A 800 -10.04 -9.50 -8.45
C GLU A 800 -8.79 -8.61 -8.43
N VAL A 801 -8.07 -8.58 -9.57
CA VAL A 801 -6.83 -7.82 -9.73
C VAL A 801 -7.11 -6.39 -10.19
N PHE A 802 -8.19 -6.19 -10.94
CA PHE A 802 -8.56 -4.89 -11.49
C PHE A 802 -10.08 -4.78 -11.64
N CYS A 803 -10.62 -3.62 -11.27
CA CYS A 803 -12.01 -3.26 -11.48
C CYS A 803 -12.10 -1.81 -11.94
N LYS A 804 -12.86 -1.55 -12.99
CA LYS A 804 -13.07 -0.18 -13.51
C LYS A 804 -14.51 0.03 -13.89
N THR A 805 -15.09 1.12 -13.40
CA THR A 805 -16.40 1.61 -13.87
C THR A 805 -16.21 2.41 -15.14
N LEU A 806 -16.96 2.04 -16.18
CA LEU A 806 -17.04 2.78 -17.43
C LEU A 806 -18.12 3.86 -17.33
N GLN A 807 -17.99 4.91 -18.13
CA GLN A 807 -19.03 5.92 -18.25
C GLN A 807 -20.20 5.45 -19.15
N GLN A 808 -19.92 4.50 -20.07
CA GLN A 808 -20.88 3.94 -21.02
C GLN A 808 -21.03 2.45 -20.78
N GLN A 809 -22.22 1.94 -21.10
CA GLN A 809 -22.53 0.51 -20.96
C GLN A 809 -21.77 -0.32 -22.03
N PRO A 810 -20.91 -1.27 -21.61
CA PRO A 810 -20.22 -2.16 -22.54
C PRO A 810 -21.21 -3.17 -23.16
N THR A 811 -20.96 -3.52 -24.43
CA THR A 811 -21.76 -4.52 -25.17
C THR A 811 -20.93 -5.73 -25.56
N HIS A 812 -19.66 -5.53 -25.88
CA HIS A 812 -18.73 -6.60 -26.24
C HIS A 812 -17.30 -6.09 -26.09
N PHE A 813 -16.35 -6.96 -25.80
CA PHE A 813 -14.94 -6.61 -25.83
C PHE A 813 -14.11 -7.66 -26.56
N ALA A 814 -12.94 -7.23 -27.03
CA ALA A 814 -11.88 -8.10 -27.50
C ALA A 814 -10.58 -7.76 -26.78
N TRP A 815 -9.94 -8.78 -26.29
CA TRP A 815 -8.69 -8.66 -25.53
C TRP A 815 -7.61 -9.55 -26.13
N ASN A 816 -6.46 -8.96 -26.42
CA ASN A 816 -5.30 -9.69 -26.90
C ASN A 816 -4.02 -9.06 -26.33
N HIS A 817 -3.20 -9.84 -25.62
CA HIS A 817 -2.03 -9.40 -24.91
C HIS A 817 -2.35 -8.24 -23.94
N ASN A 818 -1.79 -7.05 -24.20
CA ASN A 818 -1.99 -5.86 -23.36
C ASN A 818 -3.06 -4.90 -23.89
N ARG A 819 -3.69 -5.23 -25.01
CA ARG A 819 -4.69 -4.37 -25.65
C ARG A 819 -6.09 -4.89 -25.39
N LEU A 820 -6.92 -4.02 -24.87
CA LEU A 820 -8.34 -4.24 -24.66
C LEU A 820 -9.11 -3.21 -25.47
N VAL A 821 -10.05 -3.67 -26.29
CA VAL A 821 -10.97 -2.81 -27.03
C VAL A 821 -12.39 -3.17 -26.66
N ILE A 822 -13.17 -2.17 -26.26
CA ILE A 822 -14.52 -2.34 -25.75
C ILE A 822 -15.47 -1.60 -26.65
N GLY A 823 -16.54 -2.25 -27.09
CA GLY A 823 -17.67 -1.64 -27.76
C GLY A 823 -18.75 -1.24 -26.75
N THR A 824 -19.44 -0.15 -26.99
CA THR A 824 -20.49 0.37 -26.11
C THR A 824 -21.84 0.47 -26.78
N LEU A 825 -22.89 0.59 -25.94
CA LEU A 825 -24.26 0.76 -26.39
C LEU A 825 -24.46 2.07 -27.20
N ASP A 826 -23.66 3.11 -26.90
CA ASP A 826 -23.70 4.41 -27.57
C ASP A 826 -22.92 4.45 -28.89
N GLY A 827 -22.39 3.33 -29.36
CA GLY A 827 -21.63 3.22 -30.61
C GLY A 827 -20.17 3.64 -30.51
N LEU A 828 -19.63 3.82 -29.29
CA LEU A 828 -18.24 4.17 -29.06
C LEU A 828 -17.35 2.93 -28.98
N LEU A 829 -16.09 3.09 -29.40
CA LEU A 829 -15.00 2.16 -29.12
C LEU A 829 -14.04 2.79 -28.13
N LEU A 830 -13.79 2.06 -27.04
CA LEU A 830 -12.83 2.40 -26.01
C LEU A 830 -11.61 1.47 -26.18
N ALA A 831 -10.43 2.01 -26.35
CA ALA A 831 -9.20 1.23 -26.36
C ALA A 831 -8.38 1.50 -25.09
N TRP A 832 -7.91 0.42 -24.47
CA TRP A 832 -7.13 0.42 -23.24
C TRP A 832 -5.80 -0.31 -23.40
N ASP A 833 -4.76 0.22 -22.79
CA ASP A 833 -3.51 -0.51 -22.52
C ASP A 833 -3.57 -1.06 -21.09
N LEU A 834 -3.77 -2.35 -20.95
CA LEU A 834 -3.83 -3.03 -19.65
C LEU A 834 -2.47 -3.09 -18.95
N ARG A 835 -1.37 -2.90 -19.66
CA ARG A 835 -0.04 -2.83 -19.05
C ARG A 835 0.09 -1.57 -18.19
N GLN A 836 -0.33 -0.42 -18.74
CA GLN A 836 -0.29 0.88 -18.05
C GLN A 836 -1.59 1.17 -17.29
N VAL A 837 -2.61 0.34 -17.47
CA VAL A 837 -3.96 0.55 -16.92
C VAL A 837 -4.52 1.91 -17.32
N LYS A 838 -4.34 2.25 -18.61
CA LYS A 838 -4.71 3.56 -19.14
C LYS A 838 -5.58 3.42 -20.39
N GLN A 839 -6.63 4.24 -20.47
CA GLN A 839 -7.39 4.41 -21.69
C GLN A 839 -6.54 5.20 -22.70
N ILE A 840 -6.36 4.62 -23.89
CA ILE A 840 -5.52 5.19 -24.94
C ILE A 840 -6.33 5.85 -26.07
N SER A 841 -7.58 5.44 -26.27
CA SER A 841 -8.42 6.03 -27.33
C SER A 841 -9.91 5.92 -26.98
N LEU A 842 -10.68 6.88 -27.49
CA LEU A 842 -12.14 6.91 -27.49
C LEU A 842 -12.60 7.44 -28.84
N VAL A 843 -13.31 6.61 -29.63
CA VAL A 843 -13.75 7.00 -30.97
C VAL A 843 -15.22 6.60 -31.21
N GLN A 844 -15.97 7.43 -31.96
CA GLN A 844 -17.31 7.09 -32.42
C GLN A 844 -17.21 6.17 -33.63
N ALA A 845 -17.52 4.88 -33.46
CA ALA A 845 -17.39 3.88 -34.50
C ALA A 845 -18.68 3.72 -35.31
N HIS A 846 -19.81 3.63 -34.64
CA HIS A 846 -21.11 3.34 -35.22
C HIS A 846 -22.15 4.35 -34.78
N THR A 847 -23.24 4.50 -35.55
CA THR A 847 -24.38 5.40 -35.21
C THR A 847 -25.38 4.75 -34.26
N GLY A 848 -25.27 3.44 -34.05
CA GLY A 848 -25.99 2.63 -33.08
C GLY A 848 -25.03 1.82 -32.24
N ALA A 849 -25.52 0.96 -31.35
CA ALA A 849 -24.70 0.11 -30.49
C ALA A 849 -23.65 -0.67 -31.28
N VAL A 850 -22.43 -0.74 -30.73
CA VAL A 850 -21.41 -1.68 -31.19
C VAL A 850 -21.82 -3.06 -30.69
N THR A 851 -22.08 -3.98 -31.57
CA THR A 851 -22.56 -5.33 -31.23
C THR A 851 -21.43 -6.35 -31.06
N THR A 852 -20.33 -6.14 -31.80
CA THR A 852 -19.17 -7.03 -31.73
C THR A 852 -17.87 -6.28 -32.02
N VAL A 853 -16.81 -6.73 -31.39
CA VAL A 853 -15.42 -6.24 -31.60
C VAL A 853 -14.52 -7.47 -31.77
N ALA A 854 -13.59 -7.42 -32.71
CA ALA A 854 -12.57 -8.45 -32.89
C ALA A 854 -11.17 -7.81 -33.00
N LEU A 855 -10.16 -8.51 -32.49
CA LEU A 855 -8.75 -8.18 -32.64
C LEU A 855 -8.05 -9.26 -33.47
N ASN A 856 -7.11 -8.85 -34.34
CA ASN A 856 -6.26 -9.81 -35.01
C ASN A 856 -5.18 -10.39 -34.08
N GLU A 857 -4.46 -11.43 -34.52
CA GLU A 857 -3.44 -12.12 -33.74
C GLU A 857 -2.33 -11.18 -33.26
N ASN A 858 -1.93 -10.19 -34.06
CA ASN A 858 -0.90 -9.20 -33.71
C ASN A 858 -1.41 -8.04 -32.84
N ALA A 859 -2.71 -7.98 -32.56
CA ALA A 859 -3.38 -6.90 -31.85
C ALA A 859 -3.13 -5.49 -32.44
N ASP A 860 -2.87 -5.38 -33.76
CA ASP A 860 -2.66 -4.11 -34.46
C ASP A 860 -3.89 -3.66 -35.27
N LEU A 861 -4.78 -4.61 -35.66
CA LEU A 861 -6.03 -4.35 -36.33
C LEU A 861 -7.23 -4.67 -35.44
N VAL A 862 -8.22 -3.81 -35.47
CA VAL A 862 -9.51 -3.94 -34.78
C VAL A 862 -10.63 -3.91 -35.80
N ALA A 863 -11.56 -4.87 -35.73
CA ALA A 863 -12.82 -4.81 -36.48
C ALA A 863 -13.97 -4.52 -35.52
N SER A 864 -14.88 -3.64 -35.92
CA SER A 864 -16.12 -3.34 -35.20
C SER A 864 -17.32 -3.54 -36.05
N GLY A 865 -18.36 -4.17 -35.49
CA GLY A 865 -19.66 -4.36 -36.13
C GLY A 865 -20.74 -3.72 -35.26
N GLY A 866 -21.73 -3.14 -35.88
CA GLY A 866 -22.74 -2.35 -35.19
C GLY A 866 -24.18 -2.71 -35.57
N ASN A 867 -25.09 -2.18 -34.76
CA ASN A 867 -26.54 -2.22 -35.01
C ASN A 867 -26.95 -1.38 -36.24
N ASP A 868 -26.06 -0.49 -36.69
CA ASP A 868 -26.20 0.30 -37.94
C ASP A 868 -25.92 -0.55 -39.19
N ARG A 869 -25.72 -1.87 -39.02
CA ARG A 869 -25.44 -2.87 -40.12
C ARG A 869 -24.07 -2.66 -40.75
N GLY A 870 -23.23 -1.81 -40.18
CA GLY A 870 -21.92 -1.44 -40.66
C GLY A 870 -20.84 -2.36 -40.10
N VAL A 871 -19.74 -2.48 -40.87
CA VAL A 871 -18.46 -3.07 -40.42
C VAL A 871 -17.39 -2.02 -40.66
N ALA A 872 -16.54 -1.78 -39.66
CA ALA A 872 -15.42 -0.84 -39.74
C ALA A 872 -14.12 -1.51 -39.31
N LEU A 873 -13.03 -1.14 -39.98
CA LEU A 873 -11.67 -1.62 -39.67
C LEU A 873 -10.85 -0.44 -39.16
N TRP A 874 -10.13 -0.69 -38.06
CA TRP A 874 -9.34 0.29 -37.34
C TRP A 874 -7.92 -0.21 -37.16
N ARG A 875 -6.97 0.72 -37.13
CA ARG A 875 -5.57 0.41 -36.83
C ARG A 875 -5.06 1.31 -35.72
N PHE A 876 -4.20 0.77 -34.86
CA PHE A 876 -3.47 1.55 -33.90
C PHE A 876 -2.37 2.32 -34.61
N ALA A 877 -2.55 3.64 -34.80
CA ALA A 877 -1.54 4.52 -35.37
C ALA A 877 -0.37 4.74 -34.40
N GLN A 878 0.82 4.82 -34.93
CA GLN A 878 1.96 5.37 -34.20
C GLN A 878 1.94 6.89 -34.40
N LEU A 879 1.82 7.65 -33.31
CA LEU A 879 2.07 9.10 -33.33
C LEU A 879 3.55 9.38 -33.42
#